data_1ff32641a258b85136d72285be8b3d34
#
_entry.id   1ff32641a258b85136d72285be8b3d34
#
_cell.length_a   1.000
_cell.length_b   1.000
_cell.length_c   1.000
_cell.angle_alpha   90.00
_cell.angle_beta   90.00
_cell.angle_gamma   90.00
#
_symmetry.space_group_name_H-M   'P 1'
#
loop_
_entity.id
_entity.type
_entity.pdbx_description
1 polymer ?
#
loop_
_entity_poly.entity_id
_entity_poly.type
_entity_poly.pdbx_seq_one_letter_code
_entity_poly.pdbx_strand_id
1 'polypeptide(L)'
;MSPKGTSPDEQSSRKLEKKLIALFVFPFIVFAAISCWEGLNDQQIAELLEIFNFSKFGAPINGALITFLLLLFGLFAFSPSIRWIQKSLSALTGKYFVISLAALAVLGAAAALYTPSYTNLFKPDTQQSTSSTQNAQGSGNQQNQSSKDPSSDLRLHLLYITGGIIAVLGLIETNRKNSQDHIREVHAARRDRYIEAVDKLSSEQAPVRLGGVYALVGLVDEWLDDDNIDEKIRTKEGQIIINNLCSYIRSPFLAVEKIEAYEAHNDFNQLQEYEAEFSLENYSPQLRALYERSKESGTFKNFQDITADYAKFHEEQDVRRAIFVEMSNRSSTFTENEKGDMIPSRGTWSEFEFNFSRAPIFYPLNHLTIEKGIFSYASFYGQADFNESTFIRDAAFNGVKFTQGANFNEVTFNGGTNFSTQGDTKTTFGGKATFNGTQFTQEANFNEVTFNEVTFNESADLSIRDDPKTVFEGEAVFNDATFNKKATFHGVRFKKVASFNSVVFYKDACFKYVTFENNSNFTIKDTGYRKTEFKESANFQSALFNGETSFKGAIFNGRANFYPNQLDIEDMKFTQKADFSYAHFMKGAHFLKVEFEGDALFGFSKFHEDKTHEILNKPDEDLIPYERVLIRSSMTHTAPEIYAGTANFFDTKFHGVADFMFAEFTGESIFTSAKFYRRASFENSYIYEKIAFSGKFGRINISASFSNKNNPDDYNFDSKKEDRSGNKLYIIEKDEISYGDKKFYVPKGCKLFDPEASKDLFGNYKQSEPAKPLENSDTEEKKPTA
;
A
#
# COMPACT_ATOMS: atom_id res chain seq x y z
N MET A 1 20.20 -14.54 -5.97
CA MET A 1 19.97 -15.12 -7.31
C MET A 1 19.97 -16.63 -7.16
N SER A 2 18.80 -17.23 -7.07
CA SER A 2 18.60 -18.69 -7.10
C SER A 2 17.81 -19.01 -8.37
N PRO A 3 18.09 -20.10 -9.07
CA PRO A 3 17.47 -20.40 -10.35
C PRO A 3 16.00 -20.81 -10.16
N LYS A 4 15.12 -20.18 -10.94
CA LYS A 4 13.67 -20.48 -11.02
C LYS A 4 13.48 -21.95 -11.42
N GLY A 5 12.88 -22.74 -10.56
CA GLY A 5 12.39 -24.07 -10.85
C GLY A 5 11.19 -23.99 -11.80
N THR A 6 11.28 -24.69 -12.93
CA THR A 6 10.18 -24.89 -13.87
C THR A 6 9.08 -25.75 -13.22
N SER A 7 7.80 -25.41 -13.46
CA SER A 7 6.65 -26.12 -12.91
C SER A 7 6.58 -27.59 -13.36
N PRO A 8 5.96 -28.50 -12.59
CA PRO A 8 5.84 -29.93 -12.93
C PRO A 8 5.15 -30.19 -14.28
N ASP A 9 4.23 -29.33 -14.69
CA ASP A 9 3.49 -29.44 -15.96
C ASP A 9 4.38 -29.11 -17.18
N GLU A 10 5.27 -28.15 -17.05
CA GLU A 10 6.23 -27.79 -18.11
C GLU A 10 7.28 -28.89 -18.33
N GLN A 11 7.69 -29.62 -17.28
CA GLN A 11 8.57 -30.77 -17.38
C GLN A 11 7.86 -32.00 -17.98
N SER A 12 6.58 -32.18 -17.70
CA SER A 12 5.75 -33.26 -18.27
C SER A 12 5.53 -33.04 -19.77
N SER A 13 5.19 -31.80 -20.17
CA SER A 13 5.01 -31.41 -21.57
C SER A 13 6.32 -31.62 -22.39
N ARG A 14 7.46 -31.14 -21.90
CA ARG A 14 8.78 -31.33 -22.56
C ARG A 14 9.23 -32.78 -22.63
N LYS A 15 8.84 -33.63 -21.66
CA LYS A 15 9.11 -35.07 -21.72
C LYS A 15 8.25 -35.80 -22.78
N LEU A 16 7.00 -35.38 -22.93
CA LEU A 16 6.07 -35.90 -23.95
C LEU A 16 6.52 -35.49 -25.34
N GLU A 17 6.92 -34.23 -25.54
CA GLU A 17 7.49 -33.71 -26.80
C GLU A 17 8.76 -34.48 -27.24
N LYS A 18 9.69 -34.70 -26.31
CA LYS A 18 10.91 -35.47 -26.60
C LYS A 18 10.63 -36.94 -26.96
N LYS A 19 9.62 -37.59 -26.33
CA LYS A 19 9.21 -38.95 -26.67
C LYS A 19 8.52 -39.03 -28.03
N LEU A 20 7.69 -38.05 -28.39
CA LEU A 20 7.04 -37.96 -29.68
C LEU A 20 8.06 -37.68 -30.79
N ILE A 21 9.00 -36.78 -30.58
CA ILE A 21 10.12 -36.52 -31.54
C ILE A 21 10.95 -37.80 -31.74
N ALA A 22 11.30 -38.52 -30.68
CA ALA A 22 12.03 -39.77 -30.79
C ALA A 22 11.24 -40.85 -31.52
N LEU A 23 9.92 -40.93 -31.35
CA LEU A 23 9.06 -41.95 -31.98
C LEU A 23 8.89 -41.74 -33.49
N PHE A 24 8.90 -40.48 -33.96
CA PHE A 24 8.69 -40.15 -35.38
C PHE A 24 9.97 -39.83 -36.15
N VAL A 25 10.95 -39.20 -35.53
CA VAL A 25 12.20 -38.78 -36.18
C VAL A 25 13.21 -39.93 -36.28
N PHE A 26 13.28 -40.80 -35.28
CA PHE A 26 14.25 -41.90 -35.26
C PHE A 26 14.01 -42.96 -36.34
N PRO A 27 12.79 -43.48 -36.60
CA PRO A 27 12.53 -44.39 -37.72
C PRO A 27 12.84 -43.76 -39.09
N PHE A 28 12.65 -42.45 -39.20
CA PHE A 28 12.91 -41.70 -40.42
C PHE A 28 14.39 -41.51 -40.69
N ILE A 29 15.18 -41.19 -39.67
CA ILE A 29 16.66 -41.13 -39.80
C ILE A 29 17.21 -42.49 -40.15
N VAL A 30 16.68 -43.57 -39.56
CA VAL A 30 17.07 -44.94 -39.87
C VAL A 30 16.71 -45.32 -41.32
N PHE A 31 15.51 -44.96 -41.79
CA PHE A 31 15.08 -45.21 -43.17
C PHE A 31 15.88 -44.39 -44.19
N ALA A 32 16.16 -43.13 -43.91
CA ALA A 32 16.99 -42.27 -44.75
C ALA A 32 18.46 -42.81 -44.82
N ALA A 33 18.99 -43.26 -43.69
CA ALA A 33 20.33 -43.88 -43.63
C ALA A 33 20.38 -45.18 -44.39
N ILE A 34 19.32 -46.00 -44.36
CA ILE A 34 19.19 -47.24 -45.10
C ILE A 34 19.07 -46.99 -46.63
N SER A 35 18.29 -45.95 -47.01
CA SER A 35 18.10 -45.56 -48.42
C SER A 35 19.35 -44.91 -49.06
N CYS A 36 20.25 -44.32 -48.25
CA CYS A 36 21.52 -43.74 -48.68
C CYS A 36 22.65 -44.79 -48.76
N TRP A 37 22.45 -46.01 -48.31
CA TRP A 37 23.49 -47.06 -48.35
C TRP A 37 23.39 -47.87 -49.64
N GLU A 38 24.28 -47.62 -50.57
CA GLU A 38 24.46 -48.34 -51.85
C GLU A 38 24.86 -49.81 -51.62
N GLY A 39 24.03 -50.65 -51.06
CA GLY A 39 24.40 -52.05 -50.82
C GLY A 39 23.27 -52.93 -50.25
N LEU A 40 22.09 -52.43 -50.06
CA LEU A 40 20.95 -53.23 -49.60
C LEU A 40 20.30 -53.96 -50.80
N ASN A 41 20.27 -55.28 -50.76
CA ASN A 41 19.63 -56.12 -51.72
C ASN A 41 18.12 -56.02 -51.69
N ASP A 42 17.40 -56.09 -52.82
CA ASP A 42 15.95 -55.97 -52.97
C ASP A 42 15.16 -56.81 -51.95
N GLN A 43 15.73 -57.94 -51.53
CA GLN A 43 15.13 -58.82 -50.55
C GLN A 43 15.12 -58.29 -49.13
N GLN A 44 16.12 -57.52 -48.74
CA GLN A 44 16.24 -56.90 -47.42
C GLN A 44 15.34 -55.65 -47.31
N ILE A 45 15.11 -54.97 -48.41
CA ILE A 45 14.16 -53.85 -48.51
C ILE A 45 12.72 -54.37 -48.37
N ALA A 46 12.43 -55.55 -49.01
CA ALA A 46 11.14 -56.21 -48.91
C ALA A 46 10.82 -56.64 -47.45
N GLU A 47 11.77 -57.20 -46.71
CA GLU A 47 11.63 -57.61 -45.32
C GLU A 47 11.38 -56.34 -44.39
N LEU A 48 12.06 -55.23 -44.62
CA LEU A 48 11.87 -54.00 -43.91
C LEU A 48 10.50 -53.40 -44.19
N LEU A 49 9.99 -53.45 -45.39
CA LEU A 49 8.65 -53.00 -45.79
C LEU A 49 7.54 -53.89 -45.19
N GLU A 50 7.81 -55.16 -44.98
CA GLU A 50 6.90 -56.12 -44.35
C GLU A 50 6.76 -55.86 -42.86
N ILE A 51 7.85 -55.50 -42.16
CA ILE A 51 7.84 -55.07 -40.74
C ILE A 51 6.92 -53.84 -40.51
N PHE A 52 6.82 -52.96 -41.49
CA PHE A 52 5.97 -51.76 -41.41
C PHE A 52 4.61 -51.94 -42.11
N ASN A 53 4.22 -53.14 -42.54
CA ASN A 53 2.94 -53.45 -43.18
C ASN A 53 2.70 -52.70 -44.50
N PHE A 54 3.75 -52.29 -45.19
CA PHE A 54 3.68 -51.59 -46.48
C PHE A 54 3.74 -52.55 -47.70
N SER A 55 3.57 -53.83 -47.50
CA SER A 55 3.70 -54.90 -48.55
C SER A 55 2.65 -54.82 -49.68
N LYS A 56 1.72 -53.90 -49.64
CA LYS A 56 0.70 -53.70 -50.68
C LYS A 56 1.07 -52.63 -51.75
N PHE A 57 2.14 -51.90 -51.56
CA PHE A 57 2.53 -50.85 -52.49
C PHE A 57 3.73 -51.31 -53.34
N GLY A 58 3.45 -51.75 -54.55
CA GLY A 58 4.48 -52.15 -55.49
C GLY A 58 5.36 -51.00 -55.93
N ALA A 59 6.66 -51.29 -56.03
CA ALA A 59 7.78 -50.44 -56.46
C ALA A 59 8.33 -49.43 -55.44
N PRO A 60 9.64 -49.33 -55.23
CA PRO A 60 10.34 -48.54 -54.26
C PRO A 60 10.06 -46.99 -54.37
N ILE A 61 9.69 -46.56 -55.56
CA ILE A 61 9.38 -45.15 -55.86
C ILE A 61 8.10 -44.70 -55.18
N ASN A 62 7.08 -45.55 -55.09
CA ASN A 62 5.79 -45.18 -54.41
C ASN A 62 5.93 -45.13 -52.88
N GLY A 63 6.80 -46.00 -52.31
CA GLY A 63 7.15 -45.98 -50.90
C GLY A 63 7.87 -44.68 -50.46
N ALA A 64 8.85 -44.27 -51.27
CA ALA A 64 9.58 -43.01 -51.04
C ALA A 64 8.68 -41.78 -51.16
N LEU A 65 7.72 -41.78 -52.08
CA LEU A 65 6.76 -40.70 -52.29
C LEU A 65 5.75 -40.58 -51.13
N ILE A 66 5.21 -41.74 -50.69
CA ILE A 66 4.27 -41.75 -49.54
C ILE A 66 5.02 -41.36 -48.27
N THR A 67 6.26 -41.79 -48.07
CA THR A 67 7.08 -41.41 -46.93
C THR A 67 7.37 -39.90 -46.95
N PHE A 68 7.67 -39.32 -48.12
CA PHE A 68 7.88 -37.90 -48.29
C PHE A 68 6.59 -37.08 -48.01
N LEU A 69 5.42 -37.54 -48.44
CA LEU A 69 4.12 -36.91 -48.17
C LEU A 69 3.73 -37.01 -46.70
N LEU A 70 3.97 -38.17 -46.05
CA LEU A 70 3.76 -38.35 -44.62
C LEU A 70 4.70 -37.47 -43.81
N LEU A 71 5.92 -37.23 -44.29
CA LEU A 71 6.91 -36.33 -43.70
C LEU A 71 6.47 -34.88 -43.83
N LEU A 72 6.02 -34.47 -45.00
CA LEU A 72 5.44 -33.13 -45.23
C LEU A 72 4.21 -32.93 -44.34
N PHE A 73 3.33 -33.92 -44.20
CA PHE A 73 2.17 -33.87 -43.33
C PHE A 73 2.57 -33.83 -41.86
N GLY A 74 3.55 -34.62 -41.41
CA GLY A 74 4.12 -34.58 -40.07
C GLY A 74 4.76 -33.25 -39.74
N LEU A 75 5.57 -32.69 -40.63
CA LEU A 75 6.15 -31.35 -40.51
C LEU A 75 5.03 -30.26 -40.43
N PHE A 76 3.94 -30.45 -41.16
CA PHE A 76 2.81 -29.55 -41.15
C PHE A 76 1.99 -29.67 -39.86
N ALA A 77 1.72 -30.88 -39.39
CA ALA A 77 0.98 -31.15 -38.17
C ALA A 77 1.74 -30.71 -36.89
N PHE A 78 3.07 -30.73 -36.91
CA PHE A 78 3.93 -30.29 -35.78
C PHE A 78 4.58 -28.93 -36.01
N SER A 79 4.15 -28.16 -37.02
CA SER A 79 4.68 -26.83 -37.36
C SER A 79 4.58 -25.78 -36.26
N PRO A 80 3.66 -25.84 -35.25
CA PRO A 80 3.60 -24.82 -34.20
C PRO A 80 4.89 -24.69 -33.37
N SER A 81 5.68 -25.75 -33.26
CA SER A 81 6.86 -25.78 -32.39
C SER A 81 8.16 -25.32 -33.04
N ILE A 82 8.21 -25.14 -34.36
CA ILE A 82 9.46 -24.80 -35.07
C ILE A 82 9.37 -23.45 -35.77
N ARG A 83 9.81 -22.41 -35.07
CA ARG A 83 9.74 -21.00 -35.50
C ARG A 83 10.29 -20.70 -36.90
N TRP A 84 11.31 -21.43 -37.37
CA TRP A 84 11.88 -21.20 -38.69
C TRP A 84 10.98 -21.76 -39.80
N ILE A 85 10.27 -22.89 -39.58
CA ILE A 85 9.30 -23.46 -40.52
C ILE A 85 8.09 -22.51 -40.63
N GLN A 86 7.59 -22.00 -39.49
CA GLN A 86 6.51 -20.97 -39.47
C GLN A 86 6.94 -19.73 -40.27
N LYS A 87 8.18 -19.26 -40.08
CA LYS A 87 8.70 -18.08 -40.78
C LYS A 87 8.86 -18.36 -42.31
N SER A 88 9.26 -19.56 -42.71
CA SER A 88 9.35 -19.95 -44.11
C SER A 88 7.97 -20.14 -44.74
N LEU A 89 7.03 -20.78 -44.02
CA LEU A 89 5.64 -20.91 -44.47
C LEU A 89 4.95 -19.56 -44.57
N SER A 90 5.16 -18.67 -43.61
CA SER A 90 4.59 -17.31 -43.65
C SER A 90 5.16 -16.46 -44.80
N ALA A 91 6.37 -16.72 -45.22
CA ALA A 91 6.95 -16.09 -46.42
C ALA A 91 6.34 -16.64 -47.73
N LEU A 92 6.05 -17.95 -47.76
CA LEU A 92 5.41 -18.64 -48.90
C LEU A 92 3.89 -18.32 -49.00
N THR A 93 3.19 -18.11 -47.83
CA THR A 93 1.76 -17.85 -47.71
C THR A 93 1.52 -16.39 -47.38
N GLY A 94 1.89 -15.42 -47.91
CA GLY A 94 1.72 -14.03 -47.56
C GLY A 94 1.91 -13.09 -48.74
N LYS A 95 2.65 -12.01 -48.51
CA LYS A 95 2.91 -10.97 -49.53
C LYS A 95 3.47 -11.54 -50.82
N TYR A 96 4.20 -12.65 -50.76
CA TYR A 96 4.85 -13.31 -51.89
C TYR A 96 4.13 -14.61 -52.38
N PHE A 97 2.91 -14.89 -51.90
CA PHE A 97 2.18 -16.11 -52.17
C PHE A 97 2.06 -16.39 -53.70
N VAL A 98 1.63 -15.41 -54.46
CA VAL A 98 1.46 -15.55 -55.91
C VAL A 98 2.80 -15.84 -56.62
N ILE A 99 3.87 -15.17 -56.17
CA ILE A 99 5.22 -15.39 -56.75
C ILE A 99 5.72 -16.76 -56.36
N SER A 100 5.50 -17.21 -55.12
CA SER A 100 5.90 -18.56 -54.66
C SER A 100 5.16 -19.66 -55.43
N LEU A 101 3.88 -19.45 -55.68
CA LEU A 101 3.01 -20.38 -56.42
C LEU A 101 3.43 -20.47 -57.87
N ALA A 102 3.73 -19.35 -58.53
CA ALA A 102 4.26 -19.29 -59.88
C ALA A 102 5.65 -19.95 -59.96
N ALA A 103 6.54 -19.66 -59.01
CA ALA A 103 7.85 -20.29 -58.96
C ALA A 103 7.77 -21.83 -58.79
N LEU A 104 6.87 -22.30 -57.90
CA LEU A 104 6.64 -23.74 -57.68
C LEU A 104 6.07 -24.42 -58.94
N ALA A 105 5.17 -23.78 -59.66
CA ALA A 105 4.61 -24.27 -60.93
C ALA A 105 5.69 -24.37 -62.01
N VAL A 106 6.56 -23.36 -62.14
CA VAL A 106 7.66 -23.36 -63.10
C VAL A 106 8.70 -24.43 -62.73
N LEU A 107 9.08 -24.56 -61.45
CA LEU A 107 10.00 -25.60 -61.00
C LEU A 107 9.44 -26.99 -61.16
N GLY A 108 8.15 -27.21 -60.91
CA GLY A 108 7.46 -28.47 -61.09
C GLY A 108 7.39 -28.86 -62.60
N ALA A 109 7.07 -27.90 -63.48
CA ALA A 109 7.08 -28.08 -64.90
C ALA A 109 8.51 -28.41 -65.44
N ALA A 110 9.52 -27.67 -64.96
CA ALA A 110 10.89 -27.92 -65.31
C ALA A 110 11.32 -29.29 -64.80
N ALA A 111 11.02 -29.71 -63.60
CA ALA A 111 11.28 -31.03 -63.05
C ALA A 111 10.64 -32.16 -63.93
N ALA A 112 9.37 -31.96 -64.32
CA ALA A 112 8.67 -32.94 -65.20
C ALA A 112 9.31 -33.09 -66.61
N LEU A 113 9.89 -31.98 -67.14
CA LEU A 113 10.51 -31.98 -68.42
C LEU A 113 11.95 -32.57 -68.40
N TYR A 114 12.75 -32.20 -67.44
CA TYR A 114 14.19 -32.50 -67.41
C TYR A 114 14.54 -33.80 -66.67
N THR A 115 13.81 -34.13 -65.54
CA THR A 115 14.17 -35.31 -64.72
C THR A 115 14.16 -36.62 -65.51
N PRO A 116 13.22 -36.97 -66.43
CA PRO A 116 13.22 -38.17 -67.20
C PRO A 116 14.40 -38.26 -68.15
N SER A 117 14.98 -37.13 -68.59
CA SER A 117 16.10 -37.07 -69.55
C SER A 117 17.45 -37.26 -68.88
N TYR A 118 17.58 -37.02 -67.58
CA TYR A 118 18.85 -37.14 -66.85
C TYR A 118 18.94 -38.38 -65.96
N THR A 119 17.84 -39.07 -65.68
CA THR A 119 17.84 -40.26 -64.82
C THR A 119 17.84 -41.48 -65.70
N ASN A 120 18.96 -42.28 -65.71
CA ASN A 120 19.09 -43.59 -66.40
C ASN A 120 18.20 -44.68 -65.73
N LEU A 121 17.34 -44.35 -64.77
CA LEU A 121 16.55 -45.30 -63.99
C LEU A 121 15.47 -46.05 -64.77
N PHE A 122 15.24 -45.71 -66.05
CA PHE A 122 14.18 -46.30 -66.88
C PHE A 122 14.65 -46.60 -68.29
N LYS A 123 15.98 -46.93 -68.55
CA LYS A 123 16.39 -47.49 -69.81
C LYS A 123 16.07 -48.97 -69.82
N PRO A 124 15.29 -49.47 -70.85
CA PRO A 124 15.08 -50.89 -70.96
C PRO A 124 16.40 -51.56 -71.37
N ASP A 125 16.82 -52.62 -70.64
CA ASP A 125 17.95 -53.48 -70.99
C ASP A 125 17.67 -54.11 -72.31
N THR A 126 18.43 -53.75 -73.35
CA THR A 126 18.45 -54.38 -74.64
C THR A 126 19.31 -55.68 -74.55
N GLN A 127 18.70 -56.78 -74.16
CA GLN A 127 19.31 -58.08 -74.35
C GLN A 127 19.15 -58.49 -75.83
N GLN A 128 20.29 -58.56 -76.52
CA GLN A 128 20.47 -59.30 -77.77
C GLN A 128 20.17 -60.78 -77.58
N SER A 129 19.26 -61.31 -78.35
CA SER A 129 19.24 -62.71 -78.63
C SER A 129 18.99 -62.93 -80.17
N THR A 130 19.97 -63.52 -80.74
CA THR A 130 20.08 -64.01 -82.12
C THR A 130 19.03 -65.08 -82.43
N SER A 131 18.50 -64.93 -83.65
CA SER A 131 18.05 -65.90 -84.63
C SER A 131 17.33 -67.21 -84.23
N SER A 132 16.14 -67.42 -84.73
CA SER A 132 15.94 -68.36 -85.87
C SER A 132 14.50 -68.43 -86.32
N THR A 133 14.37 -68.49 -87.63
CA THR A 133 13.32 -68.76 -88.58
C THR A 133 12.24 -69.77 -88.16
N GLN A 134 10.94 -69.50 -88.34
CA GLN A 134 10.08 -70.14 -89.39
C GLN A 134 8.57 -69.86 -89.12
N ASN A 135 7.98 -69.47 -90.23
CA ASN A 135 6.58 -69.59 -90.69
C ASN A 135 5.49 -70.19 -89.77
N ALA A 136 4.37 -69.53 -89.71
CA ALA A 136 3.09 -69.94 -90.29
C ALA A 136 1.95 -68.95 -89.96
N GLN A 137 1.14 -68.67 -90.91
CA GLN A 137 -0.11 -67.96 -91.00
C GLN A 137 -1.11 -68.20 -89.88
N GLY A 138 -1.84 -67.17 -89.59
CA GLY A 138 -3.15 -67.24 -88.89
C GLY A 138 -3.68 -65.92 -88.33
N SER A 139 -4.48 -65.36 -89.15
CA SER A 139 -5.54 -64.40 -88.94
C SER A 139 -5.91 -63.96 -87.52
N GLY A 140 -6.06 -62.62 -87.29
CA GLY A 140 -7.13 -62.09 -86.53
C GLY A 140 -6.79 -61.29 -85.25
N ASN A 141 -7.19 -60.05 -85.33
CA ASN A 141 -7.41 -59.05 -84.29
C ASN A 141 -6.22 -58.25 -83.76
N GLN A 142 -6.16 -57.04 -84.29
CA GLN A 142 -5.48 -55.90 -83.73
C GLN A 142 -6.15 -55.51 -82.37
N GLN A 143 -5.40 -55.72 -81.33
CA GLN A 143 -5.59 -54.89 -80.09
C GLN A 143 -4.31 -54.05 -79.95
N ASN A 144 -4.48 -52.77 -80.21
CA ASN A 144 -3.46 -51.77 -79.96
C ASN A 144 -3.14 -51.75 -78.46
N GLN A 145 -2.08 -52.52 -78.04
CA GLN A 145 -1.37 -52.24 -76.84
C GLN A 145 -0.37 -51.13 -77.13
N SER A 146 -0.74 -49.86 -76.81
CA SER A 146 0.18 -48.77 -76.72
C SER A 146 1.17 -49.09 -75.58
N SER A 147 2.40 -49.31 -75.91
CA SER A 147 3.52 -49.37 -74.95
C SER A 147 3.57 -48.04 -74.25
N LYS A 148 3.06 -48.00 -73.03
CA LYS A 148 3.18 -46.82 -72.12
C LYS A 148 4.67 -46.62 -71.87
N ASP A 149 5.19 -45.50 -72.35
CA ASP A 149 6.54 -45.07 -72.14
C ASP A 149 6.70 -44.72 -70.62
N PRO A 150 7.54 -45.41 -69.82
CA PRO A 150 7.71 -45.16 -68.39
C PRO A 150 8.09 -43.72 -68.07
N SER A 151 8.71 -43.04 -69.04
CA SER A 151 9.06 -41.62 -68.93
C SER A 151 7.85 -40.67 -68.93
N SER A 152 6.74 -41.07 -69.60
CA SER A 152 5.51 -40.29 -69.65
C SER A 152 4.71 -40.38 -68.30
N ASP A 153 4.76 -41.58 -67.70
CA ASP A 153 4.14 -41.80 -66.38
C ASP A 153 4.88 -41.02 -65.27
N LEU A 154 6.22 -40.98 -65.30
CA LEU A 154 6.97 -40.15 -64.34
C LEU A 154 6.70 -38.66 -64.49
N ARG A 155 6.55 -38.13 -65.70
CA ARG A 155 6.17 -36.72 -65.95
C ARG A 155 4.81 -36.42 -65.38
N LEU A 156 3.83 -37.31 -65.61
CA LEU A 156 2.49 -37.19 -65.14
C LEU A 156 2.45 -37.20 -63.60
N HIS A 157 3.18 -38.06 -62.94
CA HIS A 157 3.28 -38.11 -61.49
C HIS A 157 3.91 -36.83 -60.89
N LEU A 158 4.96 -36.28 -61.48
CA LEU A 158 5.62 -35.05 -61.03
C LEU A 158 4.65 -33.83 -61.17
N LEU A 159 3.84 -33.80 -62.23
CA LEU A 159 2.81 -32.78 -62.43
C LEU A 159 1.67 -32.91 -61.37
N TYR A 160 1.21 -34.14 -61.08
CA TYR A 160 0.21 -34.39 -60.05
C TYR A 160 0.70 -33.98 -58.64
N ILE A 161 1.96 -34.29 -58.29
CA ILE A 161 2.55 -33.90 -57.03
C ILE A 161 2.62 -32.38 -56.94
N THR A 162 3.13 -31.71 -57.97
CA THR A 162 3.23 -30.25 -58.01
C THR A 162 1.88 -29.61 -57.89
N GLY A 163 0.87 -30.13 -58.63
CA GLY A 163 -0.52 -29.69 -58.55
C GLY A 163 -1.12 -29.88 -57.15
N GLY A 164 -0.86 -31.03 -56.53
CA GLY A 164 -1.27 -31.33 -55.16
C GLY A 164 -0.68 -30.34 -54.13
N ILE A 165 0.64 -30.05 -54.23
CA ILE A 165 1.29 -29.08 -53.35
C ILE A 165 0.70 -27.67 -53.56
N ILE A 166 0.45 -27.25 -54.78
CA ILE A 166 -0.14 -25.99 -55.10
C ILE A 166 -1.58 -25.90 -54.52
N ALA A 167 -2.38 -26.97 -54.64
CA ALA A 167 -3.74 -27.01 -54.06
C ALA A 167 -3.71 -26.91 -52.52
N VAL A 168 -2.81 -27.64 -51.86
CA VAL A 168 -2.66 -27.57 -50.40
C VAL A 168 -2.21 -26.18 -49.96
N LEU A 169 -1.25 -25.55 -50.61
CA LEU A 169 -0.82 -24.18 -50.32
C LEU A 169 -1.97 -23.18 -50.54
N GLY A 170 -2.79 -23.39 -51.59
CA GLY A 170 -3.99 -22.60 -51.85
C GLY A 170 -5.02 -22.70 -50.72
N LEU A 171 -5.27 -23.91 -50.21
CA LEU A 171 -6.17 -24.14 -49.06
C LEU A 171 -5.67 -23.48 -47.80
N ILE A 172 -4.35 -23.57 -47.52
CA ILE A 172 -3.73 -22.93 -46.37
C ILE A 172 -3.87 -21.43 -46.42
N GLU A 173 -3.60 -20.82 -47.59
CA GLU A 173 -3.73 -19.35 -47.75
C GLU A 173 -5.17 -18.91 -47.66
N THR A 174 -6.11 -19.67 -48.21
CA THR A 174 -7.53 -19.40 -48.09
C THR A 174 -8.00 -19.45 -46.62
N ASN A 175 -7.58 -20.49 -45.90
CA ASN A 175 -7.88 -20.62 -44.48
C ASN A 175 -7.27 -19.46 -43.67
N ARG A 176 -6.01 -19.10 -43.99
CA ARG A 176 -5.33 -17.95 -43.33
C ARG A 176 -6.06 -16.64 -43.61
N LYS A 177 -6.49 -16.39 -44.85
CA LYS A 177 -7.29 -15.20 -45.21
C LYS A 177 -8.63 -15.19 -44.50
N ASN A 178 -9.36 -16.30 -44.53
CA ASN A 178 -10.64 -16.40 -43.82
C ASN A 178 -10.50 -16.13 -42.32
N SER A 179 -9.45 -16.67 -41.68
CA SER A 179 -9.17 -16.41 -40.27
C SER A 179 -8.82 -14.94 -40.02
N GLN A 180 -8.01 -14.32 -40.88
CA GLN A 180 -7.70 -12.89 -40.77
C GLN A 180 -8.89 -11.99 -41.02
N ASP A 181 -9.74 -12.33 -41.98
CA ASP A 181 -10.93 -11.56 -42.28
C ASP A 181 -11.97 -11.71 -41.16
N HIS A 182 -12.11 -12.91 -40.59
CA HIS A 182 -12.94 -13.13 -39.41
C HIS A 182 -12.47 -12.30 -38.21
N ILE A 183 -11.14 -12.27 -37.92
CA ILE A 183 -10.57 -11.44 -36.86
C ILE A 183 -10.86 -9.96 -37.12
N ARG A 184 -10.72 -9.48 -38.37
CA ARG A 184 -11.04 -8.10 -38.75
C ARG A 184 -12.51 -7.78 -38.57
N GLU A 185 -13.39 -8.71 -38.91
CA GLU A 185 -14.87 -8.56 -38.75
C GLU A 185 -15.24 -8.48 -37.26
N VAL A 186 -14.66 -9.35 -36.40
CA VAL A 186 -14.86 -9.30 -34.96
C VAL A 186 -14.37 -7.97 -34.39
N HIS A 187 -13.18 -7.51 -34.82
CA HIS A 187 -12.64 -6.21 -34.35
C HIS A 187 -13.51 -5.03 -34.84
N ALA A 188 -14.04 -5.11 -36.06
CA ALA A 188 -14.98 -4.08 -36.58
C ALA A 188 -16.27 -4.07 -35.75
N ALA A 189 -16.87 -5.23 -35.51
CA ALA A 189 -18.07 -5.35 -34.70
C ALA A 189 -17.85 -4.89 -33.24
N ARG A 190 -16.69 -5.19 -32.62
CA ARG A 190 -16.34 -4.64 -31.31
C ARG A 190 -16.21 -3.13 -31.33
N ARG A 191 -15.61 -2.56 -32.38
CA ARG A 191 -15.48 -1.10 -32.54
C ARG A 191 -16.84 -0.43 -32.71
N ASP A 192 -17.72 -1.01 -33.50
CA ASP A 192 -19.07 -0.47 -33.70
C ASP A 192 -19.87 -0.48 -32.38
N ARG A 193 -19.81 -1.59 -31.63
CA ARG A 193 -20.42 -1.67 -30.29
C ARG A 193 -19.79 -0.69 -29.31
N TYR A 194 -18.47 -0.45 -29.37
CA TYR A 194 -17.79 0.56 -28.56
C TYR A 194 -18.37 1.97 -28.87
N ILE A 195 -18.49 2.33 -30.15
CA ILE A 195 -19.04 3.63 -30.54
C ILE A 195 -20.48 3.76 -30.03
N GLU A 196 -21.32 2.74 -30.24
CA GLU A 196 -22.72 2.73 -29.76
C GLU A 196 -22.77 2.85 -28.21
N ALA A 197 -21.89 2.16 -27.48
CA ALA A 197 -21.87 2.23 -26.03
C ALA A 197 -21.41 3.62 -25.50
N VAL A 198 -20.46 4.25 -26.19
CA VAL A 198 -20.04 5.64 -25.89
C VAL A 198 -21.16 6.64 -26.19
N ASP A 199 -21.88 6.46 -27.28
CA ASP A 199 -23.06 7.30 -27.60
C ASP A 199 -24.14 7.17 -26.51
N LYS A 200 -24.39 5.95 -26.01
CA LYS A 200 -25.28 5.73 -24.86
C LYS A 200 -24.88 6.46 -23.61
N LEU A 201 -23.56 6.56 -23.31
CA LEU A 201 -23.06 7.33 -22.15
C LEU A 201 -23.39 8.82 -22.24
N SER A 202 -23.56 9.37 -23.43
CA SER A 202 -23.90 10.78 -23.61
C SER A 202 -25.43 11.07 -23.60
N SER A 203 -26.25 10.03 -23.39
CA SER A 203 -27.71 10.16 -23.30
C SER A 203 -28.18 10.99 -22.11
N GLU A 204 -29.23 11.75 -22.24
CA GLU A 204 -29.87 12.43 -21.12
C GLU A 204 -30.56 11.47 -20.14
N GLN A 205 -30.93 10.27 -20.59
CA GLN A 205 -31.62 9.26 -19.79
C GLN A 205 -30.64 8.36 -19.02
N ALA A 206 -30.71 8.36 -17.72
CA ALA A 206 -29.86 7.55 -16.86
C ALA A 206 -29.88 6.04 -17.17
N PRO A 207 -31.01 5.38 -17.41
CA PRO A 207 -31.07 3.97 -17.81
C PRO A 207 -30.29 3.67 -19.09
N VAL A 208 -30.28 4.60 -20.06
CA VAL A 208 -29.54 4.46 -21.32
C VAL A 208 -28.03 4.60 -21.05
N ARG A 209 -27.61 5.58 -20.21
CA ARG A 209 -26.22 5.72 -19.78
C ARG A 209 -25.72 4.47 -19.06
N LEU A 210 -26.54 3.92 -18.16
CA LEU A 210 -26.21 2.68 -17.43
C LEU A 210 -26.04 1.48 -18.38
N GLY A 211 -26.91 1.37 -19.40
CA GLY A 211 -26.76 0.40 -20.49
C GLY A 211 -25.47 0.57 -21.29
N GLY A 212 -25.03 1.83 -21.48
CA GLY A 212 -23.72 2.15 -22.05
C GLY A 212 -22.54 1.66 -21.18
N VAL A 213 -22.61 1.86 -19.85
CA VAL A 213 -21.63 1.35 -18.89
C VAL A 213 -21.49 -0.16 -19.01
N TYR A 214 -22.59 -0.92 -18.91
CA TYR A 214 -22.55 -2.38 -18.99
C TYR A 214 -22.07 -2.89 -20.35
N ALA A 215 -22.38 -2.19 -21.44
CA ALA A 215 -21.88 -2.54 -22.75
C ALA A 215 -20.36 -2.35 -22.87
N LEU A 216 -19.80 -1.27 -22.32
CA LEU A 216 -18.36 -1.04 -22.27
C LEU A 216 -17.65 -2.05 -21.39
N VAL A 217 -18.21 -2.36 -20.23
CA VAL A 217 -17.69 -3.39 -19.30
C VAL A 217 -17.64 -4.75 -20.00
N GLY A 218 -18.73 -5.18 -20.63
CA GLY A 218 -18.77 -6.43 -21.39
C GLY A 218 -17.76 -6.47 -22.54
N LEU A 219 -17.51 -5.34 -23.20
CA LEU A 219 -16.48 -5.26 -24.24
C LEU A 219 -15.06 -5.45 -23.71
N VAL A 220 -14.76 -4.95 -22.52
CA VAL A 220 -13.45 -5.20 -21.86
C VAL A 220 -13.28 -6.70 -21.64
N ASP A 221 -14.30 -7.35 -21.07
CA ASP A 221 -14.27 -8.79 -20.80
C ASP A 221 -14.10 -9.59 -22.09
N GLU A 222 -14.85 -9.25 -23.16
CA GLU A 222 -14.70 -9.89 -24.48
C GLU A 222 -13.29 -9.71 -25.10
N TRP A 223 -12.63 -8.58 -24.86
CA TRP A 223 -11.25 -8.40 -25.29
C TRP A 223 -10.29 -9.28 -24.51
N LEU A 224 -10.46 -9.41 -23.21
CA LEU A 224 -9.60 -10.22 -22.33
C LEU A 224 -9.76 -11.71 -22.59
N ASP A 225 -10.96 -12.19 -22.92
CA ASP A 225 -11.29 -13.59 -23.16
C ASP A 225 -10.88 -14.10 -24.55
N ASP A 226 -10.42 -13.21 -25.46
CA ASP A 226 -10.08 -13.60 -26.84
C ASP A 226 -8.65 -14.14 -26.94
N ASP A 227 -8.45 -15.43 -26.73
CA ASP A 227 -7.16 -16.11 -26.82
C ASP A 227 -6.49 -16.10 -28.20
N ASN A 228 -7.21 -15.70 -29.26
CA ASN A 228 -6.63 -15.58 -30.60
C ASN A 228 -5.82 -14.29 -30.78
N ILE A 229 -5.84 -13.39 -29.82
CA ILE A 229 -5.16 -12.09 -29.85
C ILE A 229 -4.04 -12.08 -28.81
N ASP A 230 -2.91 -11.45 -29.15
CA ASP A 230 -1.79 -11.24 -28.24
C ASP A 230 -2.25 -10.52 -26.97
N GLU A 231 -1.84 -10.99 -25.81
CA GLU A 231 -2.21 -10.46 -24.49
C GLU A 231 -1.97 -8.95 -24.37
N LYS A 232 -0.86 -8.45 -24.95
CA LYS A 232 -0.56 -7.01 -24.93
C LYS A 232 -1.57 -6.19 -25.73
N ILE A 233 -2.13 -6.76 -26.79
CA ILE A 233 -3.17 -6.09 -27.61
C ILE A 233 -4.49 -6.12 -26.83
N ARG A 234 -4.85 -7.26 -26.23
CA ARG A 234 -6.06 -7.40 -25.40
C ARG A 234 -6.06 -6.38 -24.26
N THR A 235 -4.99 -6.33 -23.49
CA THR A 235 -4.83 -5.39 -22.37
C THR A 235 -4.86 -3.94 -22.85
N LYS A 236 -4.22 -3.62 -23.97
CA LYS A 236 -4.23 -2.26 -24.54
C LYS A 236 -5.63 -1.81 -24.96
N GLU A 237 -6.38 -2.64 -25.65
CA GLU A 237 -7.74 -2.31 -26.10
C GLU A 237 -8.70 -2.23 -24.90
N GLY A 238 -8.57 -3.15 -23.92
CA GLY A 238 -9.29 -3.06 -22.65
C GLY A 238 -9.00 -1.76 -21.91
N GLN A 239 -7.72 -1.36 -21.81
CA GLN A 239 -7.33 -0.11 -21.16
C GLN A 239 -7.91 1.14 -21.83
N ILE A 240 -8.09 1.14 -23.16
CA ILE A 240 -8.73 2.26 -23.88
C ILE A 240 -10.18 2.41 -23.41
N ILE A 241 -10.91 1.30 -23.25
CA ILE A 241 -12.30 1.30 -22.78
C ILE A 241 -12.36 1.74 -21.31
N ILE A 242 -11.47 1.22 -20.45
CA ILE A 242 -11.34 1.64 -19.06
C ILE A 242 -11.05 3.13 -18.94
N ASN A 243 -10.16 3.67 -19.78
CA ASN A 243 -9.87 5.11 -19.81
C ASN A 243 -11.10 5.95 -20.18
N ASN A 244 -11.99 5.43 -21.02
CA ASN A 244 -13.26 6.09 -21.36
C ASN A 244 -14.19 6.11 -20.13
N LEU A 245 -14.37 4.98 -19.45
CA LEU A 245 -15.15 4.92 -18.20
C LEU A 245 -14.58 5.87 -17.14
N CYS A 246 -13.25 5.89 -16.96
CA CYS A 246 -12.59 6.84 -16.05
C CYS A 246 -12.78 8.30 -16.50
N SER A 247 -12.83 8.56 -17.83
CA SER A 247 -13.09 9.90 -18.36
C SER A 247 -14.52 10.36 -18.06
N TYR A 248 -15.49 9.44 -18.12
CA TYR A 248 -16.87 9.72 -17.71
C TYR A 248 -16.94 10.11 -16.23
N ILE A 249 -16.24 9.36 -15.36
CA ILE A 249 -16.13 9.69 -13.92
C ILE A 249 -15.51 11.08 -13.72
N ARG A 250 -14.51 11.46 -14.52
CA ARG A 250 -13.84 12.78 -14.43
C ARG A 250 -14.66 13.92 -15.04
N SER A 251 -15.72 13.61 -15.78
CA SER A 251 -16.52 14.67 -16.40
C SER A 251 -17.17 15.56 -15.35
N PRO A 252 -17.16 16.90 -15.54
CA PRO A 252 -17.79 17.83 -14.61
C PRO A 252 -19.29 17.55 -14.46
N PHE A 253 -19.79 17.71 -13.23
CA PHE A 253 -21.22 17.63 -12.95
C PHE A 253 -21.62 18.82 -12.07
N LEU A 254 -22.02 19.90 -12.73
CA LEU A 254 -22.25 21.21 -12.08
C LEU A 254 -23.39 21.20 -11.03
N ALA A 255 -24.34 20.26 -11.15
CA ALA A 255 -25.43 20.14 -10.17
C ALA A 255 -24.92 19.82 -8.76
N VAL A 256 -23.79 19.10 -8.61
CA VAL A 256 -23.25 18.77 -7.28
C VAL A 256 -22.80 20.01 -6.52
N GLU A 257 -22.11 20.95 -7.17
CA GLU A 257 -21.67 22.20 -6.52
C GLU A 257 -22.87 23.07 -6.12
N LYS A 258 -23.92 23.07 -6.96
CA LYS A 258 -25.16 23.79 -6.69
C LYS A 258 -25.91 23.21 -5.49
N ILE A 259 -26.01 21.87 -5.42
CA ILE A 259 -26.66 21.16 -4.30
C ILE A 259 -25.89 21.39 -3.01
N GLU A 260 -24.57 21.22 -3.02
CA GLU A 260 -23.74 21.40 -1.83
C GLU A 260 -23.81 22.84 -1.29
N ALA A 261 -23.83 23.82 -2.19
CA ALA A 261 -24.02 25.22 -1.80
C ALA A 261 -25.43 25.50 -1.25
N TYR A 262 -26.46 24.84 -1.78
CA TYR A 262 -27.81 24.92 -1.24
C TYR A 262 -27.91 24.32 0.17
N GLU A 263 -27.36 23.12 0.35
CA GLU A 263 -27.34 22.46 1.66
C GLU A 263 -26.58 23.30 2.68
N ALA A 264 -25.41 23.83 2.34
CA ALA A 264 -24.64 24.72 3.22
C ALA A 264 -25.43 25.98 3.60
N HIS A 265 -26.21 26.54 2.66
CA HIS A 265 -27.06 27.71 2.94
C HIS A 265 -28.24 27.36 3.86
N ASN A 266 -28.86 26.22 3.64
CA ASN A 266 -29.98 25.74 4.43
C ASN A 266 -29.56 25.41 5.86
N ASP A 267 -28.44 24.71 6.04
CA ASP A 267 -27.86 24.40 7.35
C ASP A 267 -27.51 25.67 8.11
N PHE A 268 -26.94 26.67 7.44
CA PHE A 268 -26.62 27.96 8.03
C PHE A 268 -27.88 28.67 8.55
N ASN A 269 -28.95 28.72 7.76
CA ASN A 269 -30.22 29.36 8.12
C ASN A 269 -30.87 28.65 9.33
N GLN A 270 -30.86 27.28 9.33
CA GLN A 270 -31.39 26.52 10.46
C GLN A 270 -30.62 26.81 11.76
N LEU A 271 -29.27 26.86 11.70
CA LEU A 271 -28.45 27.15 12.88
C LEU A 271 -28.64 28.59 13.37
N GLN A 272 -28.85 29.56 12.48
CA GLN A 272 -29.17 30.94 12.83
C GLN A 272 -30.48 31.06 13.57
N GLU A 273 -31.46 30.18 13.31
CA GLU A 273 -32.72 30.12 14.04
C GLU A 273 -32.61 29.54 15.44
N TYR A 274 -31.62 28.64 15.68
CA TYR A 274 -31.45 27.95 16.97
C TYR A 274 -30.45 28.60 17.92
N GLU A 275 -29.44 29.33 17.42
CA GLU A 275 -28.35 29.88 18.22
C GLU A 275 -28.27 31.42 18.10
N ALA A 276 -28.48 32.12 19.22
CA ALA A 276 -28.40 33.59 19.26
C ALA A 276 -26.98 34.16 19.06
N GLU A 277 -25.94 33.34 19.21
CA GLU A 277 -24.52 33.69 19.04
C GLU A 277 -23.85 32.77 17.99
N PHE A 278 -24.45 32.62 16.85
CA PHE A 278 -23.93 31.73 15.81
C PHE A 278 -22.76 32.38 15.04
N SER A 279 -21.62 31.67 14.94
CA SER A 279 -20.45 32.09 14.16
C SER A 279 -20.21 31.19 12.94
N LEU A 280 -20.04 31.81 11.77
CA LEU A 280 -19.59 31.15 10.53
C LEU A 280 -18.26 30.37 10.71
N GLU A 281 -17.50 30.68 11.77
CA GLU A 281 -16.24 30.02 12.09
C GLU A 281 -16.40 28.55 12.44
N ASN A 282 -17.60 28.10 12.80
CA ASN A 282 -17.91 26.71 13.12
C ASN A 282 -18.00 25.81 11.86
N TYR A 283 -18.14 26.39 10.66
CA TYR A 283 -18.12 25.62 9.42
C TYR A 283 -16.70 25.31 8.93
N SER A 284 -16.61 24.23 8.12
CA SER A 284 -15.37 23.97 7.40
C SER A 284 -15.01 25.15 6.50
N PRO A 285 -13.72 25.43 6.26
CA PRO A 285 -13.30 26.52 5.38
C PRO A 285 -13.92 26.41 3.98
N GLN A 286 -14.16 25.19 3.48
CA GLN A 286 -14.73 24.91 2.16
C GLN A 286 -16.22 25.26 2.13
N LEU A 287 -16.99 24.83 3.14
CA LEU A 287 -18.41 25.16 3.26
C LEU A 287 -18.62 26.68 3.45
N ARG A 288 -17.74 27.33 4.21
CA ARG A 288 -17.74 28.80 4.30
C ARG A 288 -17.52 29.45 2.93
N ALA A 289 -16.53 28.99 2.17
CA ALA A 289 -16.24 29.51 0.84
C ALA A 289 -17.38 29.24 -0.16
N LEU A 290 -18.04 28.09 -0.05
CA LEU A 290 -19.23 27.76 -0.84
C LEU A 290 -20.42 28.65 -0.47
N TYR A 291 -20.65 28.84 0.82
CA TYR A 291 -21.71 29.71 1.35
C TYR A 291 -21.49 31.17 0.91
N GLU A 292 -20.28 31.72 1.05
CA GLU A 292 -19.98 33.08 0.59
C GLU A 292 -20.15 33.23 -0.92
N ARG A 293 -19.70 32.28 -1.73
CA ARG A 293 -19.94 32.25 -3.18
C ARG A 293 -21.43 32.18 -3.52
N SER A 294 -22.21 31.40 -2.77
CA SER A 294 -23.65 31.31 -2.96
C SER A 294 -24.35 32.66 -2.70
N LYS A 295 -23.89 33.36 -1.68
CA LYS A 295 -24.40 34.66 -1.30
C LYS A 295 -24.07 35.76 -2.32
N GLU A 296 -22.85 35.77 -2.84
CA GLU A 296 -22.37 36.78 -3.80
C GLU A 296 -22.97 36.57 -5.21
N SER A 297 -23.08 35.33 -5.67
CA SER A 297 -23.47 35.02 -7.05
C SER A 297 -24.94 35.28 -7.38
N GLY A 298 -25.80 35.51 -6.39
CA GLY A 298 -27.24 35.65 -6.60
C GLY A 298 -27.91 34.44 -7.28
N THR A 299 -27.15 33.40 -7.57
CA THR A 299 -27.55 32.18 -8.32
C THR A 299 -28.59 31.38 -7.55
N PHE A 300 -28.68 31.57 -6.24
CA PHE A 300 -29.56 30.83 -5.33
C PHE A 300 -30.85 31.56 -4.95
N LYS A 301 -31.18 32.65 -5.64
CA LYS A 301 -32.44 33.38 -5.36
C LYS A 301 -33.68 32.64 -5.83
N ASN A 302 -33.58 31.59 -6.62
CA ASN A 302 -34.71 30.84 -7.15
C ASN A 302 -34.49 29.34 -7.05
N PHE A 303 -34.83 28.75 -5.90
CA PHE A 303 -34.73 27.29 -5.65
C PHE A 303 -35.88 26.48 -6.28
N GLN A 304 -36.64 27.03 -7.23
CA GLN A 304 -37.78 26.34 -7.83
C GLN A 304 -37.39 25.06 -8.60
N ASP A 305 -36.10 24.94 -9.01
CA ASP A 305 -35.60 23.78 -9.77
C ASP A 305 -34.71 22.83 -8.97
N ILE A 306 -34.52 23.02 -7.66
CA ILE A 306 -33.61 22.19 -6.88
C ILE A 306 -34.05 20.71 -6.84
N THR A 307 -35.38 20.45 -6.91
CA THR A 307 -35.90 19.08 -6.93
C THR A 307 -35.50 18.35 -8.22
N ALA A 308 -35.47 19.04 -9.35
CA ALA A 308 -34.99 18.48 -10.60
C ALA A 308 -33.47 18.24 -10.60
N ASP A 309 -32.70 19.13 -9.94
CA ASP A 309 -31.28 18.97 -9.74
C ASP A 309 -30.96 17.76 -8.84
N TYR A 310 -31.74 17.56 -7.76
CA TYR A 310 -31.61 16.36 -6.91
C TYR A 310 -31.97 15.07 -7.66
N ALA A 311 -33.02 15.06 -8.48
CA ALA A 311 -33.36 13.91 -9.29
C ALA A 311 -32.21 13.51 -10.24
N LYS A 312 -31.64 14.48 -10.96
CA LYS A 312 -30.48 14.27 -11.83
C LYS A 312 -29.24 13.85 -11.06
N PHE A 313 -29.06 14.38 -9.84
CA PHE A 313 -27.96 14.05 -8.96
C PHE A 313 -28.01 12.56 -8.55
N HIS A 314 -29.15 12.06 -8.11
CA HIS A 314 -29.31 10.66 -7.75
C HIS A 314 -29.14 9.72 -8.94
N GLU A 315 -29.72 10.07 -10.09
CA GLU A 315 -29.52 9.32 -11.33
C GLU A 315 -28.03 9.19 -11.69
N GLU A 316 -27.28 10.28 -11.58
CA GLU A 316 -25.86 10.31 -11.93
C GLU A 316 -25.00 9.58 -10.87
N GLN A 317 -25.41 9.60 -9.60
CA GLN A 317 -24.80 8.78 -8.55
C GLN A 317 -24.85 7.30 -8.93
N ASP A 318 -26.02 6.81 -9.34
CA ASP A 318 -26.21 5.40 -9.69
C ASP A 318 -25.36 5.00 -10.90
N VAL A 319 -25.32 5.83 -11.96
CA VAL A 319 -24.52 5.54 -13.15
C VAL A 319 -23.03 5.52 -12.84
N ARG A 320 -22.51 6.51 -12.11
CA ARG A 320 -21.08 6.58 -11.79
C ARG A 320 -20.66 5.50 -10.79
N ARG A 321 -21.50 5.22 -9.80
CA ARG A 321 -21.25 4.15 -8.83
C ARG A 321 -21.22 2.79 -9.49
N ALA A 322 -22.07 2.53 -10.48
CA ALA A 322 -22.08 1.26 -11.23
C ALA A 322 -20.71 0.97 -11.88
N ILE A 323 -20.00 1.99 -12.38
CA ILE A 323 -18.67 1.82 -12.94
C ILE A 323 -17.70 1.27 -11.87
N PHE A 324 -17.72 1.82 -10.65
CA PHE A 324 -16.89 1.35 -9.56
C PHE A 324 -17.27 -0.06 -9.10
N VAL A 325 -18.56 -0.39 -9.06
CA VAL A 325 -19.04 -1.73 -8.72
C VAL A 325 -18.53 -2.76 -9.72
N GLU A 326 -18.62 -2.46 -11.03
CA GLU A 326 -18.15 -3.37 -12.09
C GLU A 326 -16.61 -3.53 -12.07
N MET A 327 -15.87 -2.46 -11.76
CA MET A 327 -14.43 -2.52 -11.54
C MET A 327 -14.09 -3.38 -10.31
N SER A 328 -14.83 -3.21 -9.21
CA SER A 328 -14.66 -3.98 -7.97
C SER A 328 -14.90 -5.48 -8.19
N ASN A 329 -15.95 -5.85 -8.91
CA ASN A 329 -16.29 -7.25 -9.20
C ASN A 329 -15.20 -7.99 -9.99
N ARG A 330 -14.32 -7.25 -10.69
CA ARG A 330 -13.25 -7.77 -11.55
C ARG A 330 -11.85 -7.51 -11.00
N SER A 331 -11.76 -6.87 -9.85
CA SER A 331 -10.50 -6.64 -9.12
C SER A 331 -10.01 -7.91 -8.43
N SER A 332 -8.75 -7.90 -8.02
CA SER A 332 -8.15 -8.99 -7.25
C SER A 332 -8.87 -9.18 -5.91
N THR A 333 -8.94 -10.43 -5.46
CA THR A 333 -9.48 -10.80 -4.15
C THR A 333 -8.43 -11.48 -3.30
N PHE A 334 -8.62 -11.49 -1.97
CA PHE A 334 -7.78 -12.23 -1.05
C PHE A 334 -8.53 -13.44 -0.54
N THR A 335 -7.90 -14.61 -0.62
CA THR A 335 -8.44 -15.87 -0.10
C THR A 335 -7.49 -16.42 0.96
N GLU A 336 -8.03 -16.88 2.06
CA GLU A 336 -7.25 -17.52 3.13
C GLU A 336 -6.83 -18.93 2.69
N ASN A 337 -5.53 -19.23 2.82
CA ASN A 337 -5.02 -20.57 2.57
C ASN A 337 -5.21 -21.49 3.80
N GLU A 338 -4.90 -22.78 3.67
CA GLU A 338 -5.00 -23.77 4.77
C GLU A 338 -4.12 -23.44 5.99
N LYS A 339 -3.19 -22.47 5.88
CA LYS A 339 -2.30 -22.02 6.95
C LYS A 339 -2.75 -20.70 7.60
N GLY A 340 -3.87 -20.14 7.15
CA GLY A 340 -4.36 -18.84 7.62
C GLY A 340 -3.72 -17.64 6.95
N ASP A 341 -2.88 -17.83 5.88
CA ASP A 341 -2.28 -16.72 5.17
C ASP A 341 -3.23 -16.21 4.07
N MET A 342 -3.39 -14.90 3.94
CA MET A 342 -4.16 -14.27 2.88
C MET A 342 -3.36 -14.28 1.57
N ILE A 343 -3.82 -15.08 0.61
CA ILE A 343 -3.21 -15.19 -0.73
C ILE A 343 -4.01 -14.34 -1.71
N PRO A 344 -3.35 -13.43 -2.47
CA PRO A 344 -4.03 -12.65 -3.49
C PRO A 344 -4.39 -13.54 -4.70
N SER A 345 -5.68 -13.58 -5.03
CA SER A 345 -6.20 -14.12 -6.29
C SER A 345 -6.42 -12.97 -7.25
N ARG A 346 -5.74 -13.02 -8.41
CA ARG A 346 -5.84 -11.94 -9.42
C ARG A 346 -7.21 -11.93 -10.06
N GLY A 347 -7.84 -10.77 -10.06
CA GLY A 347 -9.04 -10.51 -10.85
C GLY A 347 -8.70 -10.29 -12.33
N THR A 348 -9.72 -10.36 -13.18
CA THR A 348 -9.57 -10.21 -14.63
C THR A 348 -9.07 -8.83 -15.03
N TRP A 349 -9.37 -7.79 -14.22
CA TRP A 349 -8.97 -6.40 -14.46
C TRP A 349 -7.76 -5.94 -13.63
N SER A 350 -7.02 -6.86 -13.01
CA SER A 350 -5.89 -6.55 -12.12
C SER A 350 -4.73 -5.80 -12.78
N GLU A 351 -4.59 -5.86 -14.09
CA GLU A 351 -3.52 -5.20 -14.84
C GLU A 351 -3.88 -3.77 -15.31
N PHE A 352 -5.14 -3.35 -15.15
CA PHE A 352 -5.57 -2.04 -15.59
C PHE A 352 -5.22 -0.92 -14.60
N GLU A 353 -5.02 0.27 -15.15
CA GLU A 353 -4.90 1.51 -14.39
C GLU A 353 -6.23 2.26 -14.36
N PHE A 354 -6.67 2.62 -13.15
CA PHE A 354 -7.90 3.39 -12.94
C PHE A 354 -7.53 4.82 -12.53
N ASN A 355 -7.69 5.75 -13.45
CA ASN A 355 -7.33 7.16 -13.23
C ASN A 355 -8.58 8.03 -13.03
N PHE A 356 -8.84 8.38 -11.77
CA PHE A 356 -9.94 9.26 -11.34
C PHE A 356 -9.43 10.66 -10.95
N SER A 357 -8.23 11.05 -11.40
CA SER A 357 -7.65 12.36 -11.08
C SER A 357 -8.60 13.49 -11.48
N ARG A 358 -8.79 14.47 -10.59
CA ARG A 358 -9.66 15.62 -10.76
C ARG A 358 -11.15 15.27 -10.88
N ALA A 359 -11.57 14.04 -10.55
CA ALA A 359 -12.96 13.64 -10.63
C ALA A 359 -13.81 14.34 -9.57
N PRO A 360 -15.04 14.77 -9.92
CA PRO A 360 -16.05 15.12 -8.94
C PRO A 360 -16.72 13.82 -8.45
N ILE A 361 -16.50 13.46 -7.19
CA ILE A 361 -17.08 12.25 -6.59
C ILE A 361 -18.09 12.68 -5.54
N PHE A 362 -19.33 12.20 -5.68
CA PHE A 362 -20.47 12.58 -4.84
C PHE A 362 -21.40 11.39 -4.56
N TYR A 363 -20.83 10.21 -4.59
CA TYR A 363 -21.51 8.92 -4.36
C TYR A 363 -20.60 8.04 -3.49
N PRO A 364 -21.20 7.10 -2.73
CA PRO A 364 -20.43 6.25 -1.84
C PRO A 364 -19.55 5.26 -2.61
N LEU A 365 -18.34 5.03 -2.12
CA LEU A 365 -17.38 4.05 -2.60
C LEU A 365 -17.14 2.94 -1.57
N ASN A 366 -18.13 2.71 -0.69
CA ASN A 366 -18.09 1.70 0.36
C ASN A 366 -18.25 0.27 -0.16
N HIS A 367 -17.68 -0.70 0.55
CA HIS A 367 -17.71 -2.13 0.22
C HIS A 367 -17.14 -2.44 -1.17
N LEU A 368 -16.18 -1.68 -1.65
CA LEU A 368 -15.58 -1.86 -2.98
C LEU A 368 -14.14 -2.34 -2.89
N THR A 369 -13.75 -3.16 -3.85
CA THR A 369 -12.36 -3.51 -4.09
C THR A 369 -11.82 -2.68 -5.26
N ILE A 370 -10.76 -1.91 -5.02
CA ILE A 370 -10.15 -1.01 -6.00
C ILE A 370 -8.71 -1.46 -6.24
N GLU A 371 -8.41 -1.88 -7.47
CA GLU A 371 -7.11 -2.45 -7.81
C GLU A 371 -5.97 -1.43 -7.66
N LYS A 372 -6.08 -0.29 -8.35
CA LYS A 372 -5.14 0.82 -8.26
C LYS A 372 -5.91 2.12 -8.41
N GLY A 373 -6.12 2.84 -7.32
CA GLY A 373 -6.93 4.05 -7.27
C GLY A 373 -6.11 5.32 -7.37
N ILE A 374 -6.17 6.04 -8.51
CA ILE A 374 -5.54 7.35 -8.67
C ILE A 374 -6.62 8.42 -8.55
N PHE A 375 -6.75 9.00 -7.36
CA PHE A 375 -7.73 10.07 -7.04
C PHE A 375 -7.07 11.45 -6.93
N SER A 376 -5.84 11.63 -7.39
CA SER A 376 -5.09 12.88 -7.27
C SER A 376 -5.93 14.08 -7.74
N TYR A 377 -6.00 15.12 -6.90
CA TYR A 377 -6.77 16.35 -7.15
C TYR A 377 -8.28 16.16 -7.31
N ALA A 378 -8.85 14.99 -6.98
CA ALA A 378 -10.28 14.78 -7.00
C ALA A 378 -10.99 15.65 -5.93
N SER A 379 -12.25 15.95 -6.16
CA SER A 379 -13.11 16.63 -5.19
C SER A 379 -14.23 15.67 -4.77
N PHE A 380 -14.26 15.34 -3.49
CA PHE A 380 -15.34 14.56 -2.88
C PHE A 380 -16.34 15.53 -2.28
N TYR A 381 -17.54 15.52 -2.81
CA TYR A 381 -18.65 16.37 -2.40
C TYR A 381 -19.58 15.61 -1.46
N GLY A 382 -20.08 16.30 -0.43
CA GLY A 382 -20.85 15.66 0.63
C GLY A 382 -19.98 14.75 1.50
N GLN A 383 -20.61 13.79 2.17
CA GLN A 383 -19.94 12.79 3.00
C GLN A 383 -19.29 11.74 2.08
N ALA A 384 -17.96 11.75 1.99
CA ALA A 384 -17.23 10.70 1.29
C ALA A 384 -17.26 9.40 2.11
N ASP A 385 -17.68 8.29 1.50
CA ASP A 385 -17.81 7.01 2.19
C ASP A 385 -17.01 5.91 1.47
N PHE A 386 -15.99 5.39 2.15
CA PHE A 386 -15.14 4.28 1.74
C PHE A 386 -15.23 3.09 2.70
N ASN A 387 -16.22 3.09 3.61
CA ASN A 387 -16.34 2.07 4.65
C ASN A 387 -16.17 0.65 4.08
N GLU A 388 -15.37 -0.19 4.76
CA GLU A 388 -15.12 -1.60 4.38
C GLU A 388 -14.57 -1.81 2.95
N SER A 389 -13.95 -0.79 2.35
CA SER A 389 -13.35 -0.91 1.02
C SER A 389 -11.90 -1.39 1.10
N THR A 390 -11.45 -2.05 0.04
CA THR A 390 -10.08 -2.57 -0.06
C THR A 390 -9.36 -1.99 -1.26
N PHE A 391 -8.21 -1.39 -1.04
CA PHE A 391 -7.28 -0.96 -2.08
C PHE A 391 -6.18 -2.00 -2.21
N ILE A 392 -6.12 -2.68 -3.36
CA ILE A 392 -5.21 -3.81 -3.60
C ILE A 392 -3.76 -3.34 -3.79
N ARG A 393 -3.57 -2.23 -4.52
CA ARG A 393 -2.28 -1.60 -4.81
C ARG A 393 -2.28 -0.17 -4.31
N ASP A 394 -1.30 0.61 -4.74
CA ASP A 394 -1.14 1.99 -4.31
C ASP A 394 -2.39 2.83 -4.52
N ALA A 395 -2.72 3.64 -3.52
CA ALA A 395 -3.83 4.58 -3.54
C ALA A 395 -3.31 6.02 -3.45
N ALA A 396 -3.56 6.80 -4.50
CA ALA A 396 -3.10 8.19 -4.59
C ALA A 396 -4.27 9.16 -4.35
N PHE A 397 -4.25 9.83 -3.20
CA PHE A 397 -5.21 10.87 -2.79
C PHE A 397 -4.54 12.25 -2.65
N ASN A 398 -3.39 12.45 -3.28
CA ASN A 398 -2.65 13.70 -3.15
C ASN A 398 -3.40 14.89 -3.79
N GLY A 399 -3.45 16.00 -3.08
CA GLY A 399 -4.17 17.21 -3.48
C GLY A 399 -5.69 17.08 -3.52
N VAL A 400 -6.26 16.05 -2.89
CA VAL A 400 -7.71 15.79 -2.83
C VAL A 400 -8.41 16.78 -1.90
N LYS A 401 -9.65 17.17 -2.25
CA LYS A 401 -10.54 17.95 -1.42
C LYS A 401 -11.73 17.12 -0.99
N PHE A 402 -11.85 16.86 0.30
CA PHE A 402 -13.07 16.37 0.92
C PHE A 402 -13.83 17.59 1.43
N THR A 403 -14.95 17.93 0.82
CA THR A 403 -15.69 19.16 1.15
C THR A 403 -16.38 19.07 2.52
N GLN A 404 -16.79 17.85 2.89
CA GLN A 404 -17.39 17.52 4.18
C GLN A 404 -16.58 16.44 4.89
N GLY A 405 -17.24 15.49 5.56
CA GLY A 405 -16.61 14.37 6.24
C GLY A 405 -16.11 13.31 5.27
N ALA A 406 -15.21 12.45 5.77
CA ALA A 406 -14.71 11.31 5.02
C ALA A 406 -14.64 10.08 5.94
N ASN A 407 -15.31 9.01 5.54
CA ASN A 407 -15.37 7.75 6.27
C ASN A 407 -14.47 6.69 5.61
N PHE A 408 -13.35 6.38 6.28
CA PHE A 408 -12.43 5.32 5.90
C PHE A 408 -12.43 4.18 6.93
N ASN A 409 -13.53 4.00 7.69
CA ASN A 409 -13.59 2.96 8.70
C ASN A 409 -13.46 1.58 8.05
N GLU A 410 -12.69 0.67 8.69
CA GLU A 410 -12.46 -0.70 8.26
C GLU A 410 -11.90 -0.84 6.84
N VAL A 411 -11.31 0.24 6.29
CA VAL A 411 -10.63 0.21 4.99
C VAL A 411 -9.29 -0.51 5.10
N THR A 412 -8.97 -1.33 4.10
CA THR A 412 -7.65 -1.95 3.96
C THR A 412 -6.89 -1.37 2.77
N PHE A 413 -5.75 -0.75 3.04
CA PHE A 413 -4.79 -0.29 2.04
C PHE A 413 -3.62 -1.27 1.96
N ASN A 414 -3.59 -2.15 0.94
CA ASN A 414 -2.52 -3.14 0.75
C ASN A 414 -1.28 -2.58 0.04
N GLY A 415 -1.40 -1.45 -0.66
CA GLY A 415 -0.29 -0.71 -1.25
C GLY A 415 0.04 0.56 -0.48
N GLY A 416 1.03 1.31 -0.98
CA GLY A 416 1.36 2.63 -0.45
C GLY A 416 0.18 3.59 -0.57
N THR A 417 -0.09 4.37 0.47
CA THR A 417 -1.23 5.30 0.51
C THR A 417 -0.72 6.73 0.63
N ASN A 418 -1.08 7.55 -0.34
CA ASN A 418 -0.57 8.91 -0.41
C ASN A 418 -1.69 9.95 -0.35
N PHE A 419 -1.83 10.62 0.80
CA PHE A 419 -2.70 11.77 1.01
C PHE A 419 -1.94 13.11 1.02
N SER A 420 -0.65 13.13 0.68
CA SER A 420 0.17 14.32 0.81
C SER A 420 -0.30 15.49 -0.07
N THR A 421 0.11 16.67 0.30
CA THR A 421 0.02 17.85 -0.57
C THR A 421 0.95 17.71 -1.77
N GLN A 422 0.50 18.13 -2.95
CA GLN A 422 1.33 18.14 -4.15
C GLN A 422 1.32 19.50 -4.83
N GLY A 423 2.49 20.14 -4.89
CA GLY A 423 2.62 21.50 -5.38
C GLY A 423 1.85 22.49 -4.48
N ASP A 424 1.11 23.41 -5.09
CA ASP A 424 0.32 24.42 -4.36
C ASP A 424 -1.06 23.89 -3.90
N THR A 425 -1.46 22.68 -4.33
CA THR A 425 -2.77 22.12 -4.00
C THR A 425 -2.67 21.25 -2.74
N LYS A 426 -3.24 21.73 -1.65
CA LYS A 426 -3.28 21.01 -0.38
C LYS A 426 -4.38 19.96 -0.36
N THR A 427 -4.05 18.78 0.18
CA THR A 427 -5.07 17.81 0.57
C THR A 427 -5.79 18.32 1.82
N THR A 428 -7.12 18.40 1.76
CA THR A 428 -7.93 18.97 2.81
C THR A 428 -9.13 18.11 3.15
N PHE A 429 -9.36 17.90 4.44
CA PHE A 429 -10.59 17.32 4.97
C PHE A 429 -11.42 18.44 5.60
N GLY A 430 -12.50 18.83 4.93
CA GLY A 430 -13.37 19.94 5.35
C GLY A 430 -14.24 19.63 6.56
N GLY A 431 -14.61 18.36 6.76
CA GLY A 431 -15.34 17.86 7.92
C GLY A 431 -14.51 16.86 8.73
N LYS A 432 -15.22 16.00 9.50
CA LYS A 432 -14.61 14.94 10.30
C LYS A 432 -14.13 13.79 9.37
N ALA A 433 -12.86 13.43 9.47
CA ALA A 433 -12.32 12.23 8.84
C ALA A 433 -12.23 11.11 9.87
N THR A 434 -12.74 9.92 9.54
CA THR A 434 -12.70 8.74 10.42
C THR A 434 -11.93 7.60 9.75
N PHE A 435 -11.06 6.94 10.52
CA PHE A 435 -10.21 5.83 10.11
C PHE A 435 -10.25 4.68 11.13
N ASN A 436 -11.41 4.43 11.74
CA ASN A 436 -11.55 3.39 12.76
C ASN A 436 -11.34 2.01 12.11
N GLY A 437 -10.48 1.18 12.69
CA GLY A 437 -10.18 -0.14 12.17
C GLY A 437 -9.43 -0.17 10.83
N THR A 438 -8.97 0.98 10.31
CA THR A 438 -8.24 1.06 9.04
C THR A 438 -6.89 0.37 9.12
N GLN A 439 -6.54 -0.40 8.09
CA GLN A 439 -5.27 -1.10 7.95
C GLN A 439 -4.43 -0.45 6.85
N PHE A 440 -3.25 0.07 7.19
CA PHE A 440 -2.25 0.56 6.24
C PHE A 440 -1.09 -0.44 6.21
N THR A 441 -1.03 -1.32 5.20
CA THR A 441 -0.03 -2.39 5.16
C THR A 441 1.34 -1.93 4.67
N GLN A 442 1.38 -0.80 3.96
CA GLN A 442 2.59 -0.15 3.45
C GLN A 442 2.68 1.29 3.98
N GLU A 443 3.58 2.09 3.43
CA GLU A 443 3.72 3.49 3.80
C GLU A 443 2.41 4.26 3.65
N ALA A 444 2.05 5.05 4.68
CA ALA A 444 0.95 5.98 4.64
C ALA A 444 1.46 7.43 4.82
N ASN A 445 1.33 8.21 3.78
CA ASN A 445 1.87 9.55 3.69
C ASN A 445 0.76 10.61 3.78
N PHE A 446 0.78 11.38 4.88
CA PHE A 446 -0.13 12.49 5.17
C PHE A 446 0.63 13.84 5.27
N ASN A 447 1.74 14.00 4.55
CA ASN A 447 2.52 15.23 4.59
C ASN A 447 1.71 16.45 4.16
N GLU A 448 1.79 17.53 4.94
CA GLU A 448 1.14 18.82 4.69
C GLU A 448 -0.39 18.76 4.56
N VAL A 449 -1.04 17.66 5.00
CA VAL A 449 -2.50 17.51 4.98
C VAL A 449 -3.15 18.43 6.01
N THR A 450 -4.28 19.02 5.64
CA THR A 450 -5.11 19.78 6.56
C THR A 450 -6.36 18.99 6.94
N PHE A 451 -6.44 18.59 8.19
CA PHE A 451 -7.64 17.99 8.78
C PHE A 451 -8.44 19.06 9.55
N ASN A 452 -9.75 19.15 9.28
CA ASN A 452 -10.60 19.93 10.17
C ASN A 452 -10.78 19.17 11.51
N GLU A 453 -11.19 17.91 11.44
CA GLU A 453 -11.28 17.01 12.59
C GLU A 453 -10.91 15.60 12.13
N VAL A 454 -10.18 14.82 12.95
CA VAL A 454 -9.81 13.45 12.59
C VAL A 454 -9.94 12.52 13.79
N THR A 455 -10.38 11.30 13.49
CA THR A 455 -10.47 10.20 14.45
C THR A 455 -9.93 8.93 13.82
N PHE A 456 -8.86 8.36 14.39
CA PHE A 456 -8.29 7.07 14.00
C PHE A 456 -8.74 5.92 14.91
N ASN A 457 -9.57 6.12 15.86
CA ASN A 457 -10.39 5.20 16.63
C ASN A 457 -11.26 6.02 17.59
N GLU A 458 -12.54 5.75 17.61
CA GLU A 458 -13.48 6.61 18.34
C GLU A 458 -13.65 6.19 19.80
N SER A 459 -13.57 4.92 20.12
CA SER A 459 -13.90 4.39 21.44
C SER A 459 -12.78 3.60 22.08
N ALA A 460 -12.63 3.79 23.36
CA ALA A 460 -11.87 2.96 24.25
C ALA A 460 -12.79 2.26 25.24
N ASP A 461 -13.60 1.40 24.78
CA ASP A 461 -14.08 0.37 25.69
C ASP A 461 -12.98 -0.71 25.78
N LEU A 462 -12.14 -0.58 26.78
CA LEU A 462 -11.05 -1.51 27.07
C LEU A 462 -11.57 -2.94 27.42
N SER A 463 -12.89 -3.10 27.60
CA SER A 463 -13.51 -4.37 27.86
C SER A 463 -13.70 -5.22 26.59
N ILE A 464 -13.66 -4.60 25.39
CA ILE A 464 -13.79 -5.28 24.11
C ILE A 464 -12.38 -5.43 23.50
N ARG A 465 -11.74 -6.58 23.77
CA ARG A 465 -10.40 -6.91 23.22
C ARG A 465 -10.38 -7.08 21.70
N ASP A 466 -11.53 -7.16 21.05
CA ASP A 466 -11.69 -7.53 19.64
C ASP A 466 -12.15 -6.36 18.74
N ASP A 467 -12.16 -5.10 19.24
CA ASP A 467 -12.46 -3.95 18.39
C ASP A 467 -11.34 -3.78 17.32
N PRO A 468 -11.69 -3.66 16.04
CA PRO A 468 -10.71 -3.46 14.98
C PRO A 468 -9.94 -2.15 15.24
N LYS A 469 -8.63 -2.26 15.51
CA LYS A 469 -7.76 -1.13 15.76
C LYS A 469 -7.13 -0.67 14.46
N THR A 470 -7.04 0.65 14.28
CA THR A 470 -6.26 1.22 13.17
C THR A 470 -4.80 0.83 13.30
N VAL A 471 -4.25 0.23 12.25
CA VAL A 471 -2.87 -0.25 12.22
C VAL A 471 -2.12 0.31 11.03
N PHE A 472 -0.96 0.88 11.29
CA PHE A 472 0.03 1.25 10.29
C PHE A 472 1.13 0.18 10.29
N GLU A 473 1.09 -0.73 9.31
CA GLU A 473 2.10 -1.78 9.13
C GLU A 473 3.40 -1.22 8.52
N GLY A 474 3.26 -0.19 7.66
CA GLY A 474 4.34 0.56 7.04
C GLY A 474 4.69 1.83 7.82
N GLU A 475 5.53 2.67 7.22
CA GLU A 475 5.84 3.99 7.78
C GLU A 475 4.61 4.91 7.70
N ALA A 476 4.38 5.69 8.76
CA ALA A 476 3.30 6.66 8.85
C ALA A 476 3.87 8.08 8.91
N VAL A 477 3.62 8.89 7.90
CA VAL A 477 4.26 10.19 7.75
C VAL A 477 3.22 11.31 7.76
N PHE A 478 3.21 12.11 8.83
CA PHE A 478 2.30 13.25 9.04
C PHE A 478 3.05 14.59 9.05
N ASN A 479 4.25 14.66 8.51
CA ASN A 479 5.07 15.86 8.57
C ASN A 479 4.34 17.09 7.98
N ASP A 480 4.51 18.24 8.64
CA ASP A 480 3.88 19.50 8.25
C ASP A 480 2.33 19.48 8.21
N ALA A 481 1.69 18.40 8.68
CA ALA A 481 0.23 18.31 8.75
C ALA A 481 -0.37 19.32 9.74
N THR A 482 -1.63 19.67 9.53
CA THR A 482 -2.36 20.61 10.34
C THR A 482 -3.70 20.02 10.78
N PHE A 483 -3.95 19.99 12.09
CA PHE A 483 -5.20 19.52 12.69
C PHE A 483 -5.93 20.70 13.32
N ASN A 484 -7.00 21.16 12.67
CA ASN A 484 -7.71 22.38 13.06
C ASN A 484 -8.62 22.20 14.27
N LYS A 485 -9.20 21.01 14.43
CA LYS A 485 -10.01 20.62 15.60
C LYS A 485 -9.37 19.42 16.30
N LYS A 486 -10.15 18.70 17.12
CA LYS A 486 -9.66 17.54 17.86
C LYS A 486 -9.08 16.47 16.94
N ALA A 487 -7.90 15.96 17.28
CA ALA A 487 -7.24 14.84 16.62
C ALA A 487 -7.17 13.65 17.58
N THR A 488 -7.77 12.52 17.20
CA THR A 488 -7.82 11.33 18.05
C THR A 488 -7.10 10.16 17.39
N PHE A 489 -6.01 9.73 18.02
CA PHE A 489 -5.21 8.55 17.65
C PHE A 489 -5.34 7.44 18.71
N HIS A 490 -6.50 7.36 19.36
CA HIS A 490 -6.71 6.44 20.47
C HIS A 490 -6.48 4.99 20.07
N GLY A 491 -5.61 4.24 20.78
CA GLY A 491 -5.35 2.82 20.55
C GLY A 491 -4.72 2.46 19.18
N VAL A 492 -4.28 3.45 18.40
CA VAL A 492 -3.59 3.23 17.11
C VAL A 492 -2.27 2.51 17.32
N ARG A 493 -1.94 1.59 16.42
CA ARG A 493 -0.66 0.88 16.40
C ARG A 493 0.19 1.27 15.20
N PHE A 494 1.38 1.79 15.46
CA PHE A 494 2.40 2.10 14.47
C PHE A 494 3.51 1.05 14.55
N LYS A 495 3.61 0.15 13.57
CA LYS A 495 4.62 -0.94 13.58
C LYS A 495 5.97 -0.49 13.04
N LYS A 496 6.01 0.55 12.23
CA LYS A 496 7.22 1.17 11.70
C LYS A 496 7.36 2.60 12.21
N VAL A 497 8.27 3.36 11.62
CA VAL A 497 8.51 4.76 12.01
C VAL A 497 7.23 5.58 11.85
N ALA A 498 6.90 6.35 12.88
CA ALA A 498 5.83 7.33 12.86
C ALA A 498 6.41 8.75 12.97
N SER A 499 6.18 9.56 11.96
CA SER A 499 6.77 10.91 11.85
C SER A 499 5.70 11.99 11.89
N PHE A 500 5.76 12.82 12.93
CA PHE A 500 4.88 13.98 13.19
C PHE A 500 5.71 15.27 13.25
N ASN A 501 6.74 15.42 12.43
CA ASN A 501 7.61 16.56 12.46
C ASN A 501 6.90 17.82 11.91
N SER A 502 7.08 18.94 12.60
CA SER A 502 6.51 20.23 12.20
C SER A 502 4.96 20.26 12.13
N VAL A 503 4.30 19.35 12.84
CA VAL A 503 2.82 19.24 12.90
C VAL A 503 2.24 20.31 13.84
N VAL A 504 1.06 20.85 13.51
CA VAL A 504 0.31 21.74 14.39
C VAL A 504 -1.05 21.13 14.74
N PHE A 505 -1.28 20.96 16.04
CA PHE A 505 -2.57 20.61 16.60
C PHE A 505 -3.19 21.87 17.23
N TYR A 506 -4.25 22.40 16.62
CA TYR A 506 -4.90 23.62 17.11
C TYR A 506 -5.82 23.37 18.30
N LYS A 507 -6.31 22.14 18.46
CA LYS A 507 -7.15 21.68 19.58
C LYS A 507 -6.53 20.43 20.22
N ASP A 508 -7.24 19.80 21.16
CA ASP A 508 -6.76 18.63 21.89
C ASP A 508 -6.28 17.51 20.95
N ALA A 509 -5.10 16.99 21.26
CA ALA A 509 -4.51 15.83 20.60
C ALA A 509 -4.50 14.63 21.53
N CYS A 510 -5.24 13.58 21.18
CA CYS A 510 -5.39 12.38 21.99
C CYS A 510 -4.58 11.21 21.40
N PHE A 511 -3.53 10.79 22.09
CA PHE A 511 -2.69 9.64 21.80
C PHE A 511 -2.79 8.57 22.90
N LYS A 512 -3.95 8.46 23.55
CA LYS A 512 -4.15 7.46 24.61
C LYS A 512 -4.03 6.05 24.04
N TYR A 513 -3.33 5.16 24.78
CA TYR A 513 -3.14 3.74 24.41
C TYR A 513 -2.51 3.51 23.04
N VAL A 514 -1.88 4.52 22.44
CA VAL A 514 -1.13 4.36 21.20
C VAL A 514 0.08 3.48 21.45
N THR A 515 0.38 2.60 20.50
CA THR A 515 1.61 1.81 20.53
C THR A 515 2.51 2.21 19.36
N PHE A 516 3.68 2.75 19.68
CA PHE A 516 4.77 2.97 18.73
C PHE A 516 5.77 1.82 18.87
N GLU A 517 5.72 0.84 17.97
CA GLU A 517 6.63 -0.32 18.01
C GLU A 517 8.05 0.03 17.52
N ASN A 518 8.20 1.15 16.82
CA ASN A 518 9.45 1.68 16.30
C ASN A 518 9.58 3.17 16.64
N ASN A 519 10.56 3.86 16.05
CA ASN A 519 10.85 5.25 16.35
C ASN A 519 9.65 6.17 16.09
N SER A 520 9.47 7.16 16.97
CA SER A 520 8.42 8.17 16.85
C SER A 520 9.01 9.58 16.99
N ASN A 521 8.71 10.43 15.99
CA ASN A 521 9.33 11.75 15.88
C ASN A 521 8.29 12.86 15.89
N PHE A 522 8.37 13.75 16.87
CA PHE A 522 7.56 14.97 17.04
C PHE A 522 8.46 16.21 17.08
N THR A 523 9.36 16.34 16.11
CA THR A 523 10.45 17.32 16.14
C THR A 523 10.27 18.42 15.08
N ILE A 524 11.32 19.18 14.84
CA ILE A 524 11.44 20.10 13.72
C ILE A 524 11.93 19.31 12.52
N LYS A 525 11.38 19.53 11.33
CA LYS A 525 11.95 19.03 10.08
C LYS A 525 13.27 19.75 9.78
N ASP A 526 14.30 19.02 9.35
CA ASP A 526 15.67 19.52 9.15
C ASP A 526 15.78 20.78 8.28
N THR A 527 14.81 21.05 7.44
CA THR A 527 14.80 22.17 6.48
C THR A 527 13.82 23.29 6.84
N GLY A 528 13.08 23.19 7.96
CA GLY A 528 11.96 24.06 8.30
C GLY A 528 12.15 24.84 9.61
N TYR A 529 11.53 26.04 9.70
CA TYR A 529 11.44 26.83 10.93
C TYR A 529 10.23 26.44 11.78
N ARG A 530 9.31 25.59 11.26
CA ARG A 530 8.07 25.22 11.96
C ARG A 530 8.35 24.08 12.91
N LYS A 531 8.03 24.30 14.17
CA LYS A 531 8.12 23.28 15.23
C LYS A 531 6.84 22.46 15.30
N THR A 532 6.92 21.23 15.82
CA THR A 532 5.71 20.51 16.24
C THR A 532 5.09 21.25 17.43
N GLU A 533 3.82 21.59 17.31
CA GLU A 533 3.13 22.45 18.25
C GLU A 533 1.75 21.91 18.62
N PHE A 534 1.51 21.74 19.91
CA PHE A 534 0.23 21.40 20.51
C PHE A 534 -0.34 22.68 21.13
N LYS A 535 -1.34 23.30 20.49
CA LYS A 535 -1.94 24.57 20.96
C LYS A 535 -2.80 24.39 22.20
N GLU A 536 -3.46 23.22 22.34
CA GLU A 536 -4.20 22.80 23.53
C GLU A 536 -3.60 21.53 24.11
N SER A 537 -4.35 20.73 24.89
CA SER A 537 -3.79 19.58 25.61
C SER A 537 -3.31 18.47 24.68
N ALA A 538 -2.17 17.89 25.01
CA ALA A 538 -1.62 16.69 24.38
C ALA A 538 -1.67 15.52 25.37
N ASN A 539 -2.45 14.49 25.05
CA ASN A 539 -2.69 13.39 25.96
C ASN A 539 -2.11 12.08 25.45
N PHE A 540 -1.02 11.62 26.07
CA PHE A 540 -0.32 10.36 25.79
C PHE A 540 -0.57 9.31 26.89
N GLN A 541 -1.67 9.39 27.61
CA GLN A 541 -1.99 8.47 28.70
C GLN A 541 -1.92 7.00 28.24
N SER A 542 -1.15 6.16 28.94
CA SER A 542 -0.96 4.74 28.65
C SER A 542 -0.41 4.45 27.23
N ALA A 543 0.27 5.42 26.62
CA ALA A 543 0.96 5.19 25.35
C ALA A 543 2.24 4.36 25.58
N LEU A 544 2.57 3.47 24.64
CA LEU A 544 3.76 2.65 24.65
C LEU A 544 4.74 3.11 23.56
N PHE A 545 5.97 3.40 23.95
CA PHE A 545 7.04 3.84 23.05
C PHE A 545 8.17 2.81 23.06
N ASN A 546 8.14 1.87 22.11
CA ASN A 546 9.13 0.78 22.05
C ASN A 546 10.37 1.15 21.22
N GLY A 547 10.32 2.19 20.40
CA GLY A 547 11.45 2.76 19.67
C GLY A 547 11.99 4.04 20.31
N GLU A 548 13.03 4.61 19.70
CA GLU A 548 13.50 5.95 20.09
C GLU A 548 12.39 6.97 19.84
N THR A 549 12.15 7.81 20.83
CA THR A 549 11.10 8.83 20.78
C THR A 549 11.68 10.21 20.92
N SER A 550 11.34 11.11 20.01
CA SER A 550 11.85 12.46 20.03
C SER A 550 10.74 13.51 20.00
N PHE A 551 10.67 14.31 21.04
CA PHE A 551 9.91 15.55 21.15
C PHE A 551 10.81 16.78 21.16
N LYS A 552 12.02 16.63 20.62
CA LYS A 552 13.04 17.68 20.64
C LYS A 552 12.53 18.97 20.00
N GLY A 553 12.53 20.05 20.79
CA GLY A 553 12.07 21.36 20.34
C GLY A 553 10.56 21.49 20.17
N ALA A 554 9.74 20.48 20.51
CA ALA A 554 8.30 20.55 20.47
C ALA A 554 7.74 21.61 21.44
N ILE A 555 6.58 22.18 21.12
CA ILE A 555 5.92 23.19 21.93
C ILE A 555 4.55 22.64 22.39
N PHE A 556 4.36 22.55 23.70
CA PHE A 556 3.11 22.19 24.34
C PHE A 556 2.51 23.43 24.98
N ASN A 557 1.59 24.12 24.28
CA ASN A 557 0.91 25.32 24.82
C ASN A 557 -0.20 24.94 25.82
N GLY A 558 -0.78 23.73 25.69
CA GLY A 558 -1.66 23.14 26.69
C GLY A 558 -0.92 22.17 27.60
N ARG A 559 -1.67 21.38 28.38
CA ARG A 559 -1.08 20.34 29.25
C ARG A 559 -0.51 19.20 28.43
N ALA A 560 0.65 18.71 28.85
CA ALA A 560 1.29 17.52 28.28
C ALA A 560 1.18 16.36 29.30
N ASN A 561 0.37 15.35 28.98
CA ASN A 561 0.02 14.27 29.88
C ASN A 561 0.67 12.95 29.45
N PHE A 562 1.67 12.49 30.22
CA PHE A 562 2.40 11.24 30.02
C PHE A 562 2.29 10.42 31.33
N TYR A 563 1.20 9.69 31.52
CA TYR A 563 0.99 8.87 32.72
C TYR A 563 0.07 7.68 32.41
N PRO A 564 0.17 6.55 33.15
CA PRO A 564 -0.72 5.41 32.96
C PRO A 564 -2.15 5.72 33.40
N ASN A 565 -3.15 5.06 32.84
CA ASN A 565 -4.50 5.10 33.39
C ASN A 565 -4.50 4.44 34.77
N GLN A 566 -5.33 4.92 35.68
CA GLN A 566 -5.44 4.39 37.04
C GLN A 566 -5.86 2.90 37.10
N LEU A 567 -6.50 2.42 36.04
CA LEU A 567 -6.94 1.02 35.92
C LEU A 567 -5.87 0.10 35.31
N ASP A 568 -4.79 0.69 34.75
CA ASP A 568 -3.72 -0.08 34.15
C ASP A 568 -2.80 -0.65 35.24
N ILE A 569 -2.47 -1.94 35.10
CA ILE A 569 -1.54 -2.63 36.00
C ILE A 569 -0.09 -2.27 35.66
N GLU A 570 0.17 -1.86 34.41
CA GLU A 570 1.50 -1.55 33.92
C GLU A 570 1.76 -0.04 33.85
N ASP A 571 2.98 0.35 34.19
CA ASP A 571 3.46 1.72 34.06
C ASP A 571 3.56 2.10 32.57
N MET A 572 3.36 3.38 32.24
CA MET A 572 3.65 3.90 30.90
C MET A 572 5.16 3.84 30.64
N LYS A 573 5.58 3.37 29.45
CA LYS A 573 7.00 3.09 29.17
C LYS A 573 7.55 3.77 27.93
N PHE A 574 8.81 4.22 28.05
CA PHE A 574 9.72 4.52 26.96
C PHE A 574 10.87 3.50 27.01
N THR A 575 10.85 2.51 26.09
CA THR A 575 11.82 1.40 26.17
C THR A 575 13.19 1.77 25.61
N GLN A 576 13.25 2.78 24.75
CA GLN A 576 14.48 3.33 24.20
C GLN A 576 14.66 4.79 24.63
N LYS A 577 15.61 5.49 24.02
CA LYS A 577 15.87 6.90 24.28
C LYS A 577 14.63 7.76 24.08
N ALA A 578 14.32 8.63 25.05
CA ALA A 578 13.28 9.65 25.00
C ALA A 578 13.91 11.05 25.03
N ASP A 579 13.84 11.79 23.94
CA ASP A 579 14.48 13.11 23.79
C ASP A 579 13.44 14.24 23.81
N PHE A 580 13.35 14.95 24.94
CA PHE A 580 12.56 16.16 25.14
C PHE A 580 13.44 17.41 25.16
N SER A 581 14.69 17.34 24.73
CA SER A 581 15.59 18.50 24.75
C SER A 581 15.00 19.67 23.98
N TYR A 582 15.16 20.89 24.52
CA TYR A 582 14.58 22.13 23.96
C TYR A 582 13.05 22.13 23.85
N ALA A 583 12.32 21.17 24.44
CA ALA A 583 10.86 21.20 24.46
C ALA A 583 10.34 22.29 25.41
N HIS A 584 9.22 22.92 25.03
CA HIS A 584 8.59 23.97 25.83
C HIS A 584 7.21 23.49 26.30
N PHE A 585 7.03 23.38 27.60
CA PHE A 585 5.78 23.02 28.26
C PHE A 585 5.18 24.27 28.92
N MET A 586 4.17 24.87 28.28
CA MET A 586 3.63 26.17 28.69
C MET A 586 2.58 26.09 29.80
N LYS A 587 1.95 24.93 30.02
CA LYS A 587 0.91 24.70 31.06
C LYS A 587 1.15 23.40 31.82
N GLY A 588 2.41 23.09 32.11
CA GLY A 588 2.80 21.90 32.86
C GLY A 588 2.96 20.63 32.04
N ALA A 589 3.79 19.73 32.56
CA ALA A 589 4.11 18.44 32.00
C ALA A 589 4.01 17.36 33.08
N HIS A 590 3.18 16.34 32.83
CA HIS A 590 2.88 15.30 33.80
C HIS A 590 3.48 13.96 33.33
N PHE A 591 4.55 13.51 34.00
CA PHE A 591 5.25 12.23 33.77
C PHE A 591 5.08 11.27 34.95
N LEU A 592 3.88 11.24 35.55
CA LEU A 592 3.61 10.41 36.73
C LEU A 592 3.70 8.93 36.39
N LYS A 593 4.42 8.16 37.24
CA LYS A 593 4.56 6.71 37.10
C LYS A 593 5.03 6.27 35.69
N VAL A 594 5.87 7.09 35.05
CA VAL A 594 6.48 6.75 33.78
C VAL A 594 7.77 5.97 34.01
N GLU A 595 8.01 4.96 33.20
CA GLU A 595 9.24 4.20 33.20
C GLU A 595 10.06 4.51 31.94
N PHE A 596 11.21 5.19 32.12
CA PHE A 596 12.19 5.41 31.07
C PHE A 596 13.25 4.31 31.17
N GLU A 597 13.16 3.28 30.31
CA GLU A 597 14.15 2.20 30.27
C GLU A 597 15.44 2.67 29.58
N GLY A 598 15.32 3.54 28.55
CA GLY A 598 16.44 4.24 27.92
C GLY A 598 16.75 5.60 28.54
N ASP A 599 17.61 6.37 27.88
CA ASP A 599 17.98 7.72 28.33
C ASP A 599 16.79 8.70 28.20
N ALA A 600 16.56 9.52 29.22
CA ALA A 600 15.54 10.55 29.27
C ALA A 600 16.20 11.93 29.24
N LEU A 601 16.15 12.61 28.09
CA LEU A 601 16.84 13.87 27.88
C LEU A 601 15.86 15.05 27.92
N PHE A 602 16.04 15.93 28.89
CA PHE A 602 15.27 17.17 29.07
C PHE A 602 16.18 18.41 29.03
N GLY A 603 17.40 18.28 28.51
CA GLY A 603 18.33 19.38 28.44
C GLY A 603 17.77 20.59 27.71
N PHE A 604 17.95 21.79 28.23
CA PHE A 604 17.43 23.05 27.68
C PHE A 604 15.89 23.10 27.51
N SER A 605 15.13 22.17 28.09
CA SER A 605 13.68 22.24 28.10
C SER A 605 13.17 23.31 29.05
N LYS A 606 11.95 23.80 28.80
CA LYS A 606 11.30 24.81 29.61
C LYS A 606 9.97 24.32 30.14
N PHE A 607 9.81 24.35 31.46
CA PHE A 607 8.59 24.01 32.15
C PHE A 607 8.01 25.29 32.78
N HIS A 608 6.91 25.80 32.19
CA HIS A 608 6.23 27.00 32.68
C HIS A 608 5.15 26.64 33.68
N GLU A 609 4.85 27.58 34.57
CA GLU A 609 3.87 27.41 35.63
C GLU A 609 2.50 26.99 35.09
N ASP A 610 1.92 25.94 35.66
CA ASP A 610 0.52 25.57 35.46
C ASP A 610 -0.34 26.28 36.51
N LYS A 611 -1.08 27.31 36.11
CA LYS A 611 -2.01 28.04 36.99
C LYS A 611 -3.28 27.22 37.28
N THR A 612 -3.12 25.98 37.76
CA THR A 612 -4.23 25.08 38.08
C THR A 612 -5.10 25.55 39.24
N HIS A 613 -4.69 26.59 40.02
CA HIS A 613 -5.54 27.19 41.04
C HIS A 613 -6.88 27.75 40.52
N GLU A 614 -6.99 28.03 39.19
CA GLU A 614 -8.26 28.42 38.58
C GLU A 614 -9.25 27.23 38.49
N ILE A 615 -8.78 25.98 38.44
CA ILE A 615 -9.64 24.79 38.29
C ILE A 615 -10.36 24.46 39.60
N LEU A 616 -9.71 24.66 40.74
CA LEU A 616 -10.29 24.38 42.04
C LEU A 616 -11.49 25.31 42.39
N ASN A 617 -11.61 26.42 41.66
CA ASN A 617 -12.69 27.38 41.84
C ASN A 617 -13.82 27.27 40.81
N LYS A 618 -13.71 26.33 39.82
CA LYS A 618 -14.79 26.07 38.87
C LYS A 618 -15.94 25.30 39.51
N PRO A 619 -17.22 25.64 39.21
CA PRO A 619 -18.34 24.80 39.59
C PRO A 619 -18.18 23.37 39.06
N ASP A 620 -18.67 22.38 39.84
CA ASP A 620 -18.53 20.94 39.50
C ASP A 620 -19.14 20.59 38.14
N GLU A 621 -20.07 21.39 37.64
CA GLU A 621 -20.75 21.25 36.35
C GLU A 621 -19.87 21.61 35.15
N ASP A 622 -18.93 22.53 35.33
CA ASP A 622 -17.99 23.00 34.27
C ASP A 622 -16.70 22.20 34.17
N LEU A 623 -16.54 21.18 35.04
CA LEU A 623 -15.35 20.34 35.07
C LEU A 623 -15.49 19.18 34.06
N ILE A 624 -14.52 19.02 33.18
CA ILE A 624 -14.43 17.81 32.35
C ILE A 624 -14.21 16.57 33.25
N PRO A 625 -14.61 15.37 32.81
CA PRO A 625 -14.55 14.14 33.64
C PRO A 625 -13.20 13.90 34.32
N TYR A 626 -12.11 14.27 33.68
CA TYR A 626 -10.75 14.17 34.20
C TYR A 626 -10.49 15.14 35.36
N GLU A 627 -10.90 16.41 35.23
CA GLU A 627 -10.79 17.41 36.29
C GLU A 627 -11.59 16.99 37.51
N ARG A 628 -12.77 16.37 37.33
CA ARG A 628 -13.58 15.78 38.41
C ARG A 628 -12.87 14.64 39.11
N VAL A 629 -12.13 13.79 38.38
CA VAL A 629 -11.34 12.70 38.98
C VAL A 629 -10.16 13.24 39.76
N LEU A 630 -9.47 14.26 39.27
CA LEU A 630 -8.38 14.93 39.96
C LEU A 630 -8.85 15.53 41.27
N ILE A 631 -9.96 16.27 41.26
CA ILE A 631 -10.54 16.91 42.47
C ILE A 631 -11.05 15.83 43.42
N ARG A 632 -11.76 14.80 42.97
CA ARG A 632 -12.27 13.72 43.83
C ARG A 632 -11.15 12.89 44.42
N SER A 633 -10.06 12.60 43.68
CA SER A 633 -8.90 11.90 44.21
C SER A 633 -8.11 12.77 45.21
N SER A 634 -8.11 14.09 45.04
CA SER A 634 -7.53 15.05 45.99
C SER A 634 -8.36 15.19 47.27
N MET A 635 -9.70 15.08 47.21
CA MET A 635 -10.58 15.14 48.36
C MET A 635 -10.60 13.89 49.23
N THR A 636 -10.33 12.70 48.64
CA THR A 636 -10.30 11.42 49.36
C THR A 636 -8.94 11.11 50.00
N HIS A 637 -7.87 11.75 49.54
CA HIS A 637 -6.54 11.61 50.14
C HIS A 637 -5.88 12.99 50.27
N THR A 638 -5.43 13.31 51.43
CA THR A 638 -4.80 14.54 51.91
C THR A 638 -3.53 14.96 51.13
N ALA A 639 -3.59 15.04 49.79
CA ALA A 639 -2.46 15.42 48.98
C ALA A 639 -2.86 16.17 47.70
N PRO A 640 -3.44 17.39 47.80
CA PRO A 640 -3.59 18.26 46.63
C PRO A 640 -2.25 18.68 46.01
N GLU A 641 -1.15 18.64 46.77
CA GLU A 641 0.20 19.06 46.35
C GLU A 641 0.88 18.13 45.34
N ILE A 642 0.48 16.85 45.24
CA ILE A 642 1.16 15.87 44.34
C ILE A 642 0.82 16.11 42.86
N TYR A 643 -0.31 16.76 42.57
CA TYR A 643 -0.81 16.93 41.19
C TYR A 643 -0.70 18.37 40.67
N ALA A 644 -0.23 19.32 41.50
CA ALA A 644 -0.23 20.75 41.20
C ALA A 644 1.14 21.30 40.72
N GLY A 645 2.08 20.46 40.34
CA GLY A 645 3.39 20.95 39.91
C GLY A 645 3.45 21.31 38.43
N THR A 646 4.33 22.24 38.08
CA THR A 646 4.65 22.63 36.70
C THR A 646 5.26 21.49 35.91
N ALA A 647 6.17 20.73 36.55
CA ALA A 647 6.79 19.53 36.00
C ALA A 647 6.64 18.39 37.03
N ASN A 648 5.80 17.43 36.72
CA ASN A 648 5.47 16.37 37.66
C ASN A 648 6.04 15.02 37.23
N PHE A 649 7.08 14.58 37.94
CA PHE A 649 7.77 13.30 37.75
C PHE A 649 7.56 12.39 38.98
N PHE A 650 6.39 12.49 39.64
CA PHE A 650 6.08 11.64 40.79
C PHE A 650 6.12 10.15 40.42
N ASP A 651 6.83 9.36 41.23
CA ASP A 651 6.99 7.90 41.07
C ASP A 651 7.54 7.47 39.70
N THR A 652 8.27 8.35 39.01
CA THR A 652 8.91 8.09 37.71
C THR A 652 10.19 7.29 37.89
N LYS A 653 10.45 6.31 37.02
CA LYS A 653 11.66 5.48 37.02
C LYS A 653 12.56 5.83 35.85
N PHE A 654 13.79 6.21 36.12
CA PHE A 654 14.82 6.53 35.12
C PHE A 654 15.89 5.43 35.14
N HIS A 655 15.76 4.42 34.26
CA HIS A 655 16.75 3.35 34.15
C HIS A 655 17.98 3.77 33.33
N GLY A 656 17.83 4.69 32.37
CA GLY A 656 18.91 5.35 31.65
C GLY A 656 19.40 6.63 32.31
N VAL A 657 20.08 7.47 31.53
CA VAL A 657 20.51 8.81 31.95
C VAL A 657 19.29 9.71 32.04
N ALA A 658 19.14 10.43 33.16
CA ALA A 658 18.13 11.50 33.34
C ALA A 658 18.83 12.86 33.23
N ASP A 659 18.72 13.52 32.09
CA ASP A 659 19.44 14.75 31.80
C ASP A 659 18.52 15.97 31.80
N PHE A 660 18.65 16.83 32.80
CA PHE A 660 17.94 18.11 32.95
C PHE A 660 18.91 19.32 32.89
N MET A 661 20.09 19.12 32.27
CA MET A 661 21.08 20.20 32.17
C MET A 661 20.48 21.41 31.43
N PHE A 662 20.69 22.62 32.00
CA PHE A 662 20.16 23.88 31.48
C PHE A 662 18.64 23.92 31.33
N ALA A 663 17.89 22.97 31.90
CA ALA A 663 16.42 23.03 31.92
C ALA A 663 15.95 24.21 32.78
N GLU A 664 14.81 24.80 32.40
CA GLU A 664 14.21 25.94 33.05
C GLU A 664 12.87 25.55 33.70
N PHE A 665 12.78 25.69 35.02
CA PHE A 665 11.57 25.39 35.81
C PHE A 665 11.04 26.69 36.41
N THR A 666 9.94 27.24 35.87
CA THR A 666 9.42 28.53 36.32
C THR A 666 8.43 28.41 37.48
N GLY A 667 7.87 27.24 37.72
CA GLY A 667 6.98 26.95 38.83
C GLY A 667 7.41 25.74 39.64
N GLU A 668 6.63 25.37 40.67
CA GLU A 668 6.92 24.25 41.54
C GLU A 668 6.97 22.93 40.76
N SER A 669 8.02 22.16 40.96
CA SER A 669 8.29 20.89 40.25
C SER A 669 8.46 19.74 41.20
N ILE A 670 7.99 18.53 40.84
CA ILE A 670 7.86 17.38 41.74
C ILE A 670 8.63 16.19 41.18
N PHE A 671 9.61 15.70 42.00
CA PHE A 671 10.37 14.49 41.77
C PHE A 671 10.25 13.50 42.92
N THR A 672 9.31 13.69 43.85
CA THR A 672 9.11 12.81 44.98
C THR A 672 8.77 11.39 44.51
N SER A 673 9.28 10.37 45.23
CA SER A 673 9.23 8.94 44.82
C SER A 673 9.95 8.58 43.51
N ALA A 674 10.53 9.52 42.77
CA ALA A 674 11.29 9.19 41.56
C ALA A 674 12.47 8.30 41.86
N LYS A 675 12.80 7.37 40.95
CA LYS A 675 13.93 6.44 41.08
C LYS A 675 14.93 6.63 39.96
N PHE A 676 16.19 6.91 40.31
CA PHE A 676 17.28 7.14 39.37
C PHE A 676 18.24 5.96 39.43
N TYR A 677 18.21 5.11 38.41
CA TYR A 677 19.07 3.90 38.35
C TYR A 677 20.45 4.18 37.79
N ARG A 678 20.61 5.27 37.01
CA ARG A 678 21.87 5.73 36.43
C ARG A 678 22.10 7.21 36.71
N ARG A 679 22.87 7.87 35.86
CA ARG A 679 23.20 9.29 35.98
C ARG A 679 21.97 10.18 36.03
N ALA A 680 21.98 11.16 36.93
CA ALA A 680 20.99 12.25 37.00
C ALA A 680 21.70 13.59 37.06
N SER A 681 21.43 14.48 36.12
CA SER A 681 22.05 15.79 36.03
C SER A 681 21.04 16.92 35.96
N PHE A 682 21.10 17.83 36.91
CA PHE A 682 20.44 19.12 36.94
C PHE A 682 21.44 20.28 36.80
N GLU A 683 22.62 19.97 36.28
CA GLU A 683 23.71 20.91 36.14
C GLU A 683 23.29 22.13 35.33
N ASN A 684 23.59 23.34 35.87
CA ASN A 684 23.25 24.61 35.26
C ASN A 684 21.76 24.82 34.96
N SER A 685 20.84 24.04 35.58
CA SER A 685 19.40 24.29 35.46
C SER A 685 18.98 25.60 36.12
N TYR A 686 17.90 26.22 35.62
CA TYR A 686 17.32 27.46 36.13
C TYR A 686 16.02 27.13 36.86
N ILE A 687 16.01 27.32 38.19
CA ILE A 687 14.87 26.97 39.02
C ILE A 687 14.36 28.25 39.69
N TYR A 688 13.22 28.76 39.27
CA TYR A 688 12.68 30.02 39.74
C TYR A 688 11.86 29.87 41.02
N GLU A 689 11.21 28.71 41.21
CA GLU A 689 10.47 28.38 42.39
C GLU A 689 11.10 27.17 43.10
N LYS A 690 10.28 26.27 43.63
CA LYS A 690 10.73 25.09 44.38
C LYS A 690 10.75 23.86 43.51
N ILE A 691 11.79 23.05 43.65
CA ILE A 691 11.86 21.68 43.15
C ILE A 691 11.88 20.67 44.30
N ALA A 692 10.90 19.77 44.34
CA ALA A 692 10.68 18.86 45.45
C ALA A 692 11.17 17.44 45.14
N PHE A 693 12.27 17.01 45.73
CA PHE A 693 12.73 15.62 45.68
C PHE A 693 12.27 14.82 46.92
N SER A 694 11.85 15.47 47.98
CA SER A 694 11.32 14.86 49.18
C SER A 694 10.11 15.66 49.69
N GLY A 695 9.19 14.97 50.38
CA GLY A 695 7.98 15.59 50.89
C GLY A 695 7.22 14.65 51.81
N LYS A 696 6.00 15.01 52.16
CA LYS A 696 5.13 14.19 52.99
C LYS A 696 3.85 13.84 52.24
N PHE A 697 3.51 12.57 52.29
CA PHE A 697 2.23 12.06 51.81
C PHE A 697 1.43 11.59 53.03
N GLY A 698 0.55 12.45 53.54
CA GLY A 698 -0.09 12.27 54.85
C GLY A 698 0.93 12.20 55.96
N ARG A 699 1.07 11.06 56.62
CA ARG A 699 2.05 10.83 57.69
C ARG A 699 3.36 10.19 57.19
N ILE A 700 3.45 9.83 55.93
CA ILE A 700 4.59 9.09 55.33
C ILE A 700 5.53 10.11 54.68
N ASN A 701 6.82 10.04 55.00
CA ASN A 701 7.84 10.77 54.30
C ASN A 701 8.14 10.02 52.99
N ILE A 702 7.97 10.70 51.87
CA ILE A 702 8.31 10.19 50.54
C ILE A 702 9.49 10.96 49.97
N SER A 703 10.40 10.29 49.30
CA SER A 703 11.53 10.95 48.65
C SER A 703 11.99 10.22 47.41
N ALA A 704 12.63 10.97 46.52
CA ALA A 704 13.39 10.36 45.43
C ALA A 704 14.49 9.45 45.98
N SER A 705 14.89 8.48 45.17
CA SER A 705 15.97 7.55 45.53
C SER A 705 16.94 7.34 44.35
N PHE A 706 18.21 7.12 44.70
CA PHE A 706 19.33 7.05 43.75
C PHE A 706 20.08 5.72 43.91
N SER A 707 20.51 5.13 42.80
CA SER A 707 21.24 3.86 42.85
C SER A 707 22.63 4.03 43.51
N ASN A 708 22.96 3.16 44.48
CA ASN A 708 24.26 3.09 45.12
C ASN A 708 25.36 2.46 44.27
N LYS A 709 25.01 1.90 43.09
CA LYS A 709 25.95 1.24 42.17
C LYS A 709 26.71 2.22 41.30
N ASN A 710 26.18 3.44 41.12
CA ASN A 710 26.81 4.47 40.31
C ASN A 710 28.05 5.09 40.94
N ASN A 711 28.77 5.87 40.15
CA ASN A 711 29.78 6.76 40.70
C ASN A 711 29.07 7.96 41.37
N PRO A 712 29.50 8.45 42.55
CA PRO A 712 28.95 9.69 43.11
C PRO A 712 28.89 10.87 42.15
N ASP A 713 29.87 11.03 41.26
CA ASP A 713 29.93 12.10 40.25
C ASP A 713 28.88 11.99 39.14
N ASP A 714 28.20 10.83 39.02
CA ASP A 714 27.06 10.66 38.11
C ASP A 714 25.83 11.44 38.56
N TYR A 715 25.81 11.95 39.77
CA TYR A 715 24.73 12.73 40.37
C TYR A 715 25.13 14.19 40.52
N ASN A 716 24.69 15.05 39.57
CA ASN A 716 25.00 16.48 39.58
C ASN A 716 23.74 17.31 39.75
N PHE A 717 23.65 18.01 40.90
CA PHE A 717 22.54 18.91 41.25
C PHE A 717 22.97 20.37 41.37
N ASP A 718 24.07 20.77 40.72
CA ASP A 718 24.59 22.14 40.73
C ASP A 718 23.76 23.06 39.82
N SER A 719 22.60 23.54 40.31
CA SER A 719 21.75 24.49 39.64
C SER A 719 22.35 25.90 39.60
N LYS A 720 21.86 26.77 38.69
CA LYS A 720 22.25 28.18 38.63
C LYS A 720 21.77 28.92 39.86
N LYS A 721 22.62 29.81 40.40
CA LYS A 721 22.30 30.68 41.55
C LYS A 721 21.55 31.94 41.16
N GLU A 722 21.79 32.42 39.95
CA GLU A 722 21.19 33.64 39.40
C GLU A 722 20.84 33.43 37.93
N ASP A 723 19.77 34.09 37.47
CA ASP A 723 19.41 34.11 36.06
C ASP A 723 20.23 35.16 35.28
N ARG A 724 19.95 35.33 33.99
CA ARG A 724 20.67 36.27 33.11
C ARG A 724 20.44 37.74 33.50
N SER A 725 19.39 38.01 34.29
CA SER A 725 18.99 39.35 34.79
C SER A 725 19.49 39.62 36.21
N GLY A 726 20.21 38.66 36.81
CA GLY A 726 20.71 38.77 38.20
C GLY A 726 19.66 38.46 39.27
N ASN A 727 18.51 37.88 38.92
CA ASN A 727 17.54 37.44 39.92
C ASN A 727 18.02 36.16 40.58
N LYS A 728 17.85 36.06 41.91
CA LYS A 728 18.21 34.86 42.66
C LYS A 728 17.29 33.70 42.28
N LEU A 729 17.88 32.55 42.06
CA LEU A 729 17.19 31.31 41.75
C LEU A 729 17.18 30.39 43.00
N TYR A 730 16.23 29.44 43.00
CA TYR A 730 16.18 28.37 43.95
C TYR A 730 17.38 27.42 43.73
N ILE A 731 18.05 27.03 44.81
CA ILE A 731 19.20 26.14 44.79
C ILE A 731 18.75 24.78 45.33
N ILE A 732 19.11 23.71 44.63
CA ILE A 732 18.88 22.35 45.13
C ILE A 732 19.80 22.11 46.30
N GLU A 733 19.24 22.10 47.56
CA GLU A 733 19.99 21.76 48.74
C GLU A 733 20.41 20.27 48.66
N LYS A 734 21.69 20.01 48.95
CA LYS A 734 22.27 18.66 48.91
C LYS A 734 22.63 18.21 50.33
N ASP A 735 22.34 16.97 50.64
CA ASP A 735 22.76 16.26 51.82
C ASP A 735 23.77 15.14 51.44
N GLU A 736 24.58 14.70 52.37
CA GLU A 736 25.59 13.64 52.19
C GLU A 736 25.02 12.28 52.62
N ILE A 737 25.24 11.23 51.80
CA ILE A 737 25.05 9.83 52.21
C ILE A 737 26.37 9.07 51.96
N SER A 738 26.93 8.50 53.03
CA SER A 738 28.07 7.58 52.92
C SER A 738 27.55 6.15 52.71
N TYR A 739 28.06 5.47 51.67
CA TYR A 739 27.76 4.08 51.39
C TYR A 739 29.04 3.34 51.04
N GLY A 740 29.51 2.50 51.97
CA GLY A 740 30.89 1.97 51.92
C GLY A 740 31.92 3.10 51.93
N ASP A 741 32.86 3.07 50.96
CA ASP A 741 33.88 4.10 50.80
C ASP A 741 33.45 5.29 49.95
N LYS A 742 32.20 5.28 49.41
CA LYS A 742 31.67 6.33 48.55
C LYS A 742 30.82 7.32 49.31
N LYS A 743 30.97 8.60 48.97
CA LYS A 743 30.14 9.71 49.46
C LYS A 743 29.28 10.24 48.33
N PHE A 744 28.00 10.14 48.47
CA PHE A 744 27.02 10.64 47.49
C PHE A 744 26.45 11.97 48.01
N TYR A 745 26.34 12.93 47.10
CA TYR A 745 25.70 14.22 47.36
C TYR A 745 24.35 14.28 46.58
N VAL A 746 23.28 14.04 47.29
CA VAL A 746 21.92 13.95 46.70
C VAL A 746 21.02 15.02 47.31
N PRO A 747 19.87 15.37 46.66
CA PRO A 747 18.97 16.36 47.20
C PRO A 747 18.49 16.00 48.62
N LYS A 748 18.29 17.03 49.41
CA LYS A 748 17.95 16.93 50.84
C LYS A 748 16.82 15.97 51.16
N GLY A 749 17.03 15.07 52.09
CA GLY A 749 16.06 14.07 52.54
C GLY A 749 15.88 12.89 51.58
N CYS A 750 16.66 12.78 50.51
CA CYS A 750 16.63 11.67 49.58
C CYS A 750 17.39 10.44 50.14
N LYS A 751 17.27 9.32 49.47
CA LYS A 751 17.82 8.02 49.87
C LYS A 751 18.60 7.36 48.74
N LEU A 752 19.47 6.40 49.12
CA LEU A 752 20.06 5.46 48.18
C LEU A 752 19.30 4.13 48.18
N PHE A 753 19.29 3.43 47.05
CA PHE A 753 18.79 2.06 46.96
C PHE A 753 19.77 1.18 46.18
N ASP A 754 19.70 -0.13 46.43
CA ASP A 754 20.47 -1.13 45.70
C ASP A 754 19.57 -1.79 44.64
N PRO A 755 19.75 -1.53 43.32
CA PRO A 755 18.94 -2.10 42.28
C PRO A 755 19.15 -3.62 42.09
N GLU A 756 20.22 -4.20 42.65
CA GLU A 756 20.53 -5.63 42.60
C GLU A 756 20.00 -6.39 43.82
N ALA A 757 19.57 -5.69 44.86
CA ALA A 757 19.00 -6.30 46.06
C ALA A 757 17.61 -6.87 45.77
N SER A 758 17.24 -7.93 46.52
CA SER A 758 15.86 -8.46 46.44
C SER A 758 14.85 -7.42 46.85
N LYS A 759 13.76 -7.32 46.06
CA LYS A 759 12.61 -6.46 46.35
C LYS A 759 11.81 -7.04 47.52
N ASP A 760 11.19 -6.16 48.30
CA ASP A 760 10.21 -6.54 49.32
C ASP A 760 8.92 -7.11 48.71
N LEU A 761 7.98 -7.53 49.56
CA LEU A 761 6.65 -8.04 49.15
C LEU A 761 5.81 -7.03 48.35
N PHE A 762 6.17 -5.75 48.42
CA PHE A 762 5.53 -4.65 47.71
C PHE A 762 6.30 -4.21 46.45
N GLY A 763 7.36 -4.94 46.06
CA GLY A 763 8.19 -4.65 44.91
C GLY A 763 9.21 -3.51 45.10
N ASN A 764 9.45 -3.05 46.33
CA ASN A 764 10.40 -1.98 46.62
C ASN A 764 11.80 -2.55 46.94
N TYR A 765 12.83 -1.84 46.50
CA TYR A 765 14.21 -2.13 46.90
C TYR A 765 14.47 -1.65 48.34
N LYS A 766 15.40 -2.32 49.02
CA LYS A 766 15.90 -1.86 50.29
C LYS A 766 16.56 -0.50 50.13
N GLN A 767 16.09 0.49 50.87
CA GLN A 767 16.59 1.87 50.86
C GLN A 767 17.52 2.14 52.05
N SER A 768 18.45 3.09 51.88
CA SER A 768 19.26 3.64 52.96
C SER A 768 18.42 4.51 53.91
N GLU A 769 19.05 4.92 55.02
CA GLU A 769 18.56 6.07 55.77
C GLU A 769 18.58 7.34 54.89
N PRO A 770 17.75 8.35 55.19
CA PRO A 770 17.78 9.63 54.47
C PRO A 770 19.17 10.30 54.60
N ALA A 771 19.55 11.08 53.59
CA ALA A 771 20.74 11.89 53.59
C ALA A 771 20.81 12.81 54.81
N LYS A 772 21.97 12.99 55.33
CA LYS A 772 22.24 13.88 56.48
C LYS A 772 22.77 15.22 55.99
N PRO A 773 22.47 16.33 56.69
CA PRO A 773 22.98 17.67 56.34
C PRO A 773 24.50 17.65 56.25
N LEU A 774 25.05 18.41 55.29
CA LEU A 774 26.48 18.65 55.21
C LEU A 774 26.97 19.33 56.50
N GLU A 775 27.94 18.76 57.16
CA GLU A 775 28.58 19.44 58.29
C GLU A 775 29.34 20.65 57.73
N ASN A 776 28.83 21.87 58.12
CA ASN A 776 29.51 23.12 57.79
C ASN A 776 30.88 23.15 58.43
N SER A 777 31.92 23.09 57.66
CA SER A 777 33.32 23.18 58.11
C SER A 777 33.77 24.65 58.35
N ASP A 778 32.90 25.61 58.55
CA ASP A 778 33.27 27.00 58.82
C ASP A 778 32.32 27.68 59.84
N THR A 779 32.53 27.39 61.16
CA THR A 779 32.24 28.28 62.25
C THR A 779 33.32 28.16 63.32
N GLU A 780 34.49 28.71 63.03
CA GLU A 780 35.35 29.20 64.13
C GLU A 780 34.65 30.42 64.72
N GLU A 781 33.93 30.18 65.82
CA GLU A 781 33.55 31.24 66.76
C GLU A 781 34.84 31.84 67.37
N LYS A 782 35.23 33.03 66.87
CA LYS A 782 36.07 33.92 67.63
C LYS A 782 35.32 34.37 68.90
N LYS A 783 35.65 33.75 70.05
CA LYS A 783 35.27 34.31 71.33
C LYS A 783 35.93 35.68 71.47
N PRO A 784 35.22 36.71 71.93
CA PRO A 784 35.79 37.97 72.31
C PRO A 784 36.54 37.80 73.67
N THR A 785 37.85 38.00 73.66
CA THR A 785 38.63 38.23 74.88
C THR A 785 38.33 39.56 75.44
N ALA A 786 38.02 39.64 76.74
CA ALA A 786 37.69 40.79 77.54
C ALA A 786 38.83 41.83 77.59
#